data_cc5c60d85999fc0572bae178d79b9de2
#
_entry.id   cc5c60d85999fc0572bae178d79b9de2
#
_cell.length_a   1.000
_cell.length_b   1.000
_cell.length_c   1.000
_cell.angle_alpha   90.00
_cell.angle_beta   90.00
_cell.angle_gamma   90.00
#
_symmetry.space_group_name_H-M   'P 1'
#
loop_
_entity.id
_entity.type
_entity.pdbx_description
1 polymer ?
#
loop_
_entity_poly.entity_id
_entity_poly.type
_entity_poly.pdbx_seq_one_letter_code
_entity_poly.pdbx_strand_id
1 'polypeptide(L)'
;MVRPLGRGAWPRAWLRVVVVAVTVASTWLTFDRLRVSGDLSTLLPESGDAAALVRWTRAFGVREPAIVLLRGDRPADVEAAADRVAAVLRGAASIASVMDRAPAPDPPSDPTLAWAFAGPEARARLAEAVTAEGMRARLRDTRALLLAPAAGSEAEAWLARDPLRLFQIPWEARAELAAGVPAAAGAAFTADGGRARLVIAEPRGSAFVSSNAEAVVEDVERAKAAVAAAGISGITIELTGGHAIAWATEQMMRRDLEVSGTLSLVLASLAFVATFRRVRALVAVLPPLVLGTLWTTGLAALLPSGLSAVAIGFAAVVVGVGVDTGVHVYAALLEARRAGLSPGDAARRARAVTWQPTLMAAAVAAVAFASLAFCGLKAVRELGLLCGAGELLTAIAILLVTPEIGSWLERAAPPPPSPARWVDVLVSLTGTRARAWIALLVCAAPIAVVAVWGWPRAGSALVALRPRALEPLAVQERVYALFGGQPGQWIVLSTDPDEDRARTRADAIAEALEPLARARTIDGYDSLSTFLPSEETQRARLAVRDALDLPSRRSTLESALRESGFDLDACAGALDAFAHPSARAFAPPGALGTTLSWLTARHVAKDARGAIVATYVRPVRTPSDDARVRAAILAADPGAAITGFEAIDAALRAVLGRDLVLVGAVALLLVTLAMRLVLRSVRRAFVALATLACEVAAVGVAMNVLGIHWHVYDALVLPVLFGVTIDESMFLLHAARETTMRAALHAQGPLVTATALTTAAGFFALVFCRFDGLRDLGAVGAVGVVAGLVSALVVVPAALCIIEGADKGSDKRTSV
;
A
#
# COMPACT_ATOMS: atom_id res chain seq x y z
N MET A 1 18.55 41.06 39.46
CA MET A 1 19.48 40.31 40.40
C MET A 1 19.57 38.87 39.85
N VAL A 2 20.66 38.55 39.16
CA VAL A 2 20.91 37.24 38.54
C VAL A 2 21.50 36.35 39.61
N ARG A 3 20.77 35.32 40.06
CA ARG A 3 21.31 34.28 40.95
C ARG A 3 22.48 33.57 40.21
N PRO A 4 23.62 33.40 40.86
CA PRO A 4 24.74 32.64 40.26
C PRO A 4 24.30 31.19 40.07
N LEU A 5 24.38 30.73 38.84
CA LEU A 5 24.15 29.36 38.47
C LEU A 5 25.13 28.45 39.21
N GLY A 6 24.61 27.57 40.08
CA GLY A 6 25.40 26.65 40.88
C GLY A 6 26.31 25.80 39.97
N ARG A 7 27.44 25.41 40.54
CA ARG A 7 28.52 24.59 39.96
C ARG A 7 28.02 23.15 39.70
N GLY A 8 27.22 22.99 38.64
CA GLY A 8 26.84 21.69 38.07
C GLY A 8 27.26 21.62 36.62
N ALA A 9 28.53 21.81 36.33
CA ALA A 9 29.10 21.55 35.02
C ALA A 9 29.15 20.02 34.83
N TRP A 10 28.23 19.49 34.06
CA TRP A 10 28.33 18.12 33.53
C TRP A 10 29.70 18.02 32.84
N PRO A 11 30.49 16.98 33.08
CA PRO A 11 31.83 16.87 32.50
C PRO A 11 31.68 16.78 30.97
N ARG A 12 32.08 17.85 30.28
CA ARG A 12 32.00 17.97 28.80
C ARG A 12 32.56 16.77 28.06
N ALA A 13 33.56 16.11 28.56
CA ALA A 13 34.20 14.92 27.99
C ALA A 13 33.20 13.70 27.96
N TRP A 14 32.54 13.44 29.06
CA TRP A 14 31.61 12.30 29.16
C TRP A 14 30.43 12.43 28.18
N LEU A 15 29.85 13.64 28.06
CA LEU A 15 28.75 13.89 27.16
C LEU A 15 29.11 13.67 25.68
N ARG A 16 30.31 14.10 25.29
CA ARG A 16 30.86 13.84 23.94
C ARG A 16 31.07 12.35 23.69
N VAL A 17 31.59 11.64 24.69
CA VAL A 17 31.75 10.18 24.60
C VAL A 17 30.40 9.48 24.41
N VAL A 18 29.37 9.90 25.15
CA VAL A 18 28.01 9.33 24.98
C VAL A 18 27.46 9.62 23.59
N VAL A 19 27.55 10.86 23.10
CA VAL A 19 27.09 11.22 21.75
C VAL A 19 27.81 10.37 20.70
N VAL A 20 29.11 10.22 20.78
CA VAL A 20 29.91 9.40 19.85
C VAL A 20 29.51 7.93 19.97
N ALA A 21 29.39 7.39 21.17
CA ALA A 21 29.02 5.99 21.40
C ALA A 21 27.62 5.66 20.87
N VAL A 22 26.61 6.52 21.12
CA VAL A 22 25.28 6.36 20.61
C VAL A 22 25.26 6.45 19.08
N THR A 23 26.05 7.40 18.51
CA THR A 23 26.15 7.55 17.05
C THR A 23 26.75 6.31 16.40
N VAL A 24 27.86 5.80 16.94
CA VAL A 24 28.50 4.57 16.42
C VAL A 24 27.58 3.36 16.54
N ALA A 25 26.94 3.19 17.70
CA ALA A 25 26.00 2.10 17.91
C ALA A 25 24.78 2.19 16.94
N SER A 26 24.20 3.37 16.78
CA SER A 26 23.08 3.59 15.86
C SER A 26 23.49 3.38 14.40
N THR A 27 24.69 3.84 14.01
CA THR A 27 25.23 3.59 12.66
C THR A 27 25.39 2.10 12.41
N TRP A 28 26.02 1.38 13.36
CA TRP A 28 26.18 -0.07 13.24
C TRP A 28 24.83 -0.80 13.14
N LEU A 29 23.88 -0.48 14.02
CA LEU A 29 22.53 -1.07 13.99
C LEU A 29 21.81 -0.78 12.66
N THR A 30 21.92 0.44 12.13
CA THR A 30 21.30 0.83 10.87
C THR A 30 21.84 0.01 9.70
N PHE A 31 23.18 -0.15 9.58
CA PHE A 31 23.76 -0.89 8.46
C PHE A 31 23.67 -2.41 8.60
N ASP A 32 23.69 -2.94 9.83
CA ASP A 32 23.69 -4.40 10.09
C ASP A 32 22.26 -4.99 10.15
N ARG A 33 21.31 -4.26 10.75
CA ARG A 33 19.97 -4.80 11.09
C ARG A 33 18.79 -4.12 10.43
N LEU A 34 18.92 -2.88 9.92
CA LEU A 34 17.79 -2.21 9.34
C LEU A 34 17.33 -2.93 8.06
N ARG A 35 16.18 -3.53 8.13
CA ARG A 35 15.49 -4.13 6.98
C ARG A 35 14.29 -3.28 6.63
N VAL A 36 14.19 -2.91 5.37
CA VAL A 36 13.01 -2.24 4.83
C VAL A 36 12.13 -3.30 4.19
N SER A 37 10.89 -3.37 4.63
CA SER A 37 9.90 -4.27 4.07
C SER A 37 9.02 -3.50 3.09
N GLY A 38 9.04 -3.90 1.82
CA GLY A 38 8.07 -3.46 0.81
C GLY A 38 6.71 -4.13 0.93
N ASP A 39 6.46 -4.88 2.02
CA ASP A 39 5.24 -5.62 2.23
C ASP A 39 4.05 -4.68 2.47
N LEU A 40 3.25 -4.48 1.41
CA LEU A 40 2.02 -3.70 1.44
C LEU A 40 0.96 -4.30 2.38
N SER A 41 1.11 -5.56 2.81
CA SER A 41 0.19 -6.18 3.75
C SER A 41 0.20 -5.49 5.13
N THR A 42 1.28 -4.77 5.46
CA THR A 42 1.38 -3.96 6.69
C THR A 42 0.47 -2.74 6.72
N LEU A 43 -0.06 -2.36 5.55
CA LEU A 43 -1.05 -1.29 5.37
C LEU A 43 -2.49 -1.78 5.44
N LEU A 44 -2.71 -3.10 5.54
CA LEU A 44 -4.04 -3.68 5.60
C LEU A 44 -4.44 -3.97 7.05
N PRO A 45 -5.73 -3.83 7.38
CA PRO A 45 -6.25 -4.21 8.68
C PRO A 45 -6.08 -5.70 8.96
N GLU A 46 -5.77 -6.05 10.20
CA GLU A 46 -5.59 -7.45 10.62
C GLU A 46 -6.91 -8.18 10.93
N SER A 47 -8.07 -7.60 10.62
CA SER A 47 -9.41 -8.15 10.92
C SER A 47 -10.34 -8.11 9.71
N GLY A 48 -11.36 -8.99 9.71
CA GLY A 48 -12.40 -9.04 8.68
C GLY A 48 -11.90 -9.49 7.30
N ASP A 49 -12.53 -8.98 6.23
CA ASP A 49 -12.24 -9.30 4.83
C ASP A 49 -10.80 -8.93 4.43
N ALA A 50 -10.22 -7.92 5.08
CA ALA A 50 -8.84 -7.51 4.87
C ALA A 50 -7.85 -8.56 5.42
N ALA A 51 -8.15 -9.18 6.56
CA ALA A 51 -7.31 -10.27 7.09
C ALA A 51 -7.29 -11.48 6.16
N ALA A 52 -8.41 -11.78 5.50
CA ALA A 52 -8.48 -12.83 4.49
C ALA A 52 -7.57 -12.54 3.30
N LEU A 53 -7.51 -11.26 2.85
CA LEU A 53 -6.58 -10.89 1.80
C LEU A 53 -5.12 -10.96 2.25
N VAL A 54 -4.78 -10.46 3.42
CA VAL A 54 -3.43 -10.58 3.98
C VAL A 54 -3.02 -12.06 4.02
N ARG A 55 -3.95 -12.92 4.44
CA ARG A 55 -3.73 -14.37 4.44
C ARG A 55 -3.50 -14.92 3.03
N TRP A 56 -4.33 -14.52 2.08
CA TRP A 56 -4.16 -14.89 0.68
C TRP A 56 -2.82 -14.40 0.12
N THR A 57 -2.50 -13.13 0.31
CA THR A 57 -1.24 -12.54 -0.17
C THR A 57 -0.02 -13.27 0.40
N ARG A 58 -0.04 -13.63 1.68
CA ARG A 58 1.06 -14.39 2.31
C ARG A 58 1.14 -15.83 1.81
N ALA A 59 -0.01 -16.47 1.57
CA ALA A 59 -0.05 -17.87 1.15
C ALA A 59 0.22 -18.04 -0.36
N PHE A 60 -0.30 -17.16 -1.20
CA PHE A 60 -0.28 -17.26 -2.67
C PHE A 60 0.63 -16.24 -3.36
N GLY A 61 0.92 -15.11 -2.72
CA GLY A 61 1.71 -14.01 -3.32
C GLY A 61 3.15 -14.38 -3.67
N VAL A 62 3.65 -15.52 -3.16
CA VAL A 62 4.95 -16.09 -3.56
C VAL A 62 4.93 -16.59 -5.01
N ARG A 63 3.74 -16.84 -5.58
CA ARG A 63 3.54 -17.53 -6.86
C ARG A 63 2.74 -16.72 -7.88
N GLU A 64 2.68 -15.39 -7.72
CA GLU A 64 2.08 -14.56 -8.77
C GLU A 64 2.90 -14.64 -10.05
N PRO A 65 2.26 -14.98 -11.20
CA PRO A 65 2.97 -15.13 -12.46
C PRO A 65 3.47 -13.77 -12.96
N ALA A 66 4.66 -13.77 -13.56
CA ALA A 66 5.13 -12.71 -14.40
C ALA A 66 4.57 -12.92 -15.81
N ILE A 67 3.89 -11.93 -16.37
CA ILE A 67 3.24 -12.01 -17.67
C ILE A 67 4.00 -11.10 -18.64
N VAL A 68 4.56 -11.69 -19.67
CA VAL A 68 5.22 -10.95 -20.75
C VAL A 68 4.24 -10.83 -21.92
N LEU A 69 3.88 -9.61 -22.27
CA LEU A 69 3.05 -9.27 -23.42
C LEU A 69 3.96 -8.89 -24.59
N LEU A 70 3.83 -9.61 -25.70
CA LEU A 70 4.51 -9.30 -26.96
C LEU A 70 3.48 -8.79 -27.97
N ARG A 71 3.80 -7.71 -28.67
CA ARG A 71 2.94 -7.13 -29.71
C ARG A 71 3.78 -6.68 -30.91
N GLY A 72 3.23 -6.87 -32.10
CA GLY A 72 3.86 -6.44 -33.35
C GLY A 72 2.93 -6.54 -34.54
N ASP A 73 3.30 -5.94 -35.66
CA ASP A 73 2.44 -5.87 -36.84
C ASP A 73 2.37 -7.20 -37.59
N ARG A 74 3.45 -8.00 -37.56
CA ARG A 74 3.56 -9.29 -38.26
C ARG A 74 3.46 -10.46 -37.27
N PRO A 75 2.42 -11.32 -37.40
CA PRO A 75 2.23 -12.45 -36.49
C PRO A 75 3.44 -13.41 -36.41
N ALA A 76 4.12 -13.63 -37.50
CA ALA A 76 5.28 -14.53 -37.55
C ALA A 76 6.48 -14.01 -36.74
N ASP A 77 6.70 -12.66 -36.73
CA ASP A 77 7.74 -12.05 -35.92
C ASP A 77 7.37 -12.07 -34.43
N VAL A 78 6.09 -11.89 -34.10
CA VAL A 78 5.57 -12.00 -32.72
C VAL A 78 5.75 -13.43 -32.22
N GLU A 79 5.47 -14.43 -33.03
CA GLU A 79 5.68 -15.84 -32.69
C GLU A 79 7.17 -16.16 -32.45
N ALA A 80 8.05 -15.79 -33.39
CA ALA A 80 9.47 -15.98 -33.22
C ALA A 80 10.05 -15.28 -31.99
N ALA A 81 9.59 -14.06 -31.71
CA ALA A 81 9.98 -13.32 -30.50
C ALA A 81 9.51 -14.02 -29.23
N ALA A 82 8.25 -14.50 -29.18
CA ALA A 82 7.70 -15.19 -28.04
C ALA A 82 8.42 -16.51 -27.74
N ASP A 83 8.72 -17.29 -28.77
CA ASP A 83 9.49 -18.53 -28.63
C ASP A 83 10.89 -18.24 -28.08
N ARG A 84 11.54 -17.14 -28.55
CA ARG A 84 12.84 -16.71 -28.04
C ARG A 84 12.80 -16.27 -26.60
N VAL A 85 11.78 -15.45 -26.22
CA VAL A 85 11.55 -15.03 -24.84
C VAL A 85 11.33 -16.25 -23.94
N ALA A 86 10.46 -17.17 -24.35
CA ALA A 86 10.18 -18.38 -23.59
C ALA A 86 11.44 -19.24 -23.39
N ALA A 87 12.28 -19.38 -24.43
CA ALA A 87 13.52 -20.13 -24.35
C ALA A 87 14.52 -19.51 -23.35
N VAL A 88 14.68 -18.18 -23.35
CA VAL A 88 15.56 -17.48 -22.41
C VAL A 88 15.03 -17.62 -20.98
N LEU A 89 13.73 -17.41 -20.76
CA LEU A 89 13.12 -17.48 -19.43
C LEU A 89 13.14 -18.91 -18.86
N ARG A 90 13.01 -19.96 -19.68
CA ARG A 90 13.18 -21.36 -19.21
C ARG A 90 14.58 -21.66 -18.66
N GLY A 91 15.60 -20.96 -19.16
CA GLY A 91 16.98 -21.07 -18.68
C GLY A 91 17.30 -20.15 -17.50
N ALA A 92 16.39 -19.28 -17.09
CA ALA A 92 16.62 -18.28 -16.05
C ALA A 92 16.50 -18.87 -14.63
N ALA A 93 17.46 -18.52 -13.75
CA ALA A 93 17.48 -19.03 -12.38
C ALA A 93 16.32 -18.51 -11.51
N SER A 94 15.80 -17.29 -11.80
CA SER A 94 14.67 -16.69 -11.08
C SER A 94 13.31 -17.29 -11.47
N ILE A 95 13.23 -18.09 -12.55
CA ILE A 95 12.00 -18.64 -13.09
C ILE A 95 11.91 -20.13 -12.78
N ALA A 96 10.76 -20.56 -12.28
CA ALA A 96 10.47 -21.97 -11.99
C ALA A 96 9.92 -22.71 -13.19
N SER A 97 8.99 -22.09 -13.92
CA SER A 97 8.35 -22.66 -15.11
C SER A 97 7.93 -21.55 -16.08
N VAL A 98 7.80 -21.90 -17.37
CA VAL A 98 7.34 -20.98 -18.42
C VAL A 98 6.23 -21.64 -19.20
N MET A 99 5.11 -20.96 -19.32
CA MET A 99 3.96 -21.39 -20.08
C MET A 99 3.72 -20.41 -21.24
N ASP A 100 3.96 -20.83 -22.45
CA ASP A 100 3.77 -20.08 -23.69
C ASP A 100 2.61 -20.63 -24.52
N ARG A 101 2.08 -21.80 -24.12
CA ARG A 101 0.93 -22.48 -24.73
C ARG A 101 0.01 -23.03 -23.64
N ALA A 102 -1.28 -23.15 -23.97
CA ALA A 102 -2.25 -23.78 -23.07
C ALA A 102 -1.83 -25.24 -22.83
N PRO A 103 -1.86 -25.70 -21.57
CA PRO A 103 -1.53 -27.10 -21.30
C PRO A 103 -2.55 -28.02 -22.00
N ALA A 104 -2.02 -29.06 -22.64
CA ALA A 104 -2.80 -30.15 -23.15
C ALA A 104 -2.75 -31.29 -22.14
N PRO A 105 -3.78 -31.51 -21.32
CA PRO A 105 -3.81 -32.67 -20.46
C PRO A 105 -3.90 -33.93 -21.31
N ASP A 106 -3.08 -34.92 -21.05
CA ASP A 106 -3.29 -36.26 -21.65
C ASP A 106 -4.64 -36.78 -21.19
N PRO A 107 -5.50 -37.21 -22.13
CA PRO A 107 -6.78 -37.80 -21.76
C PRO A 107 -6.53 -39.07 -20.92
N PRO A 108 -7.34 -39.30 -19.91
CA PRO A 108 -7.27 -40.54 -19.17
C PRO A 108 -7.51 -41.74 -20.10
N SER A 109 -6.95 -42.88 -19.74
CA SER A 109 -7.19 -44.13 -20.47
C SER A 109 -8.66 -44.55 -20.49
N ASP A 110 -9.42 -44.12 -19.50
CA ASP A 110 -10.88 -44.36 -19.38
C ASP A 110 -11.66 -43.07 -19.61
N PRO A 111 -12.33 -42.88 -20.74
CA PRO A 111 -13.12 -41.71 -21.04
C PRO A 111 -14.33 -41.52 -20.11
N THR A 112 -14.79 -42.57 -19.44
CA THR A 112 -15.89 -42.48 -18.49
C THR A 112 -15.52 -41.71 -17.21
N LEU A 113 -14.25 -41.44 -16.98
CA LEU A 113 -13.79 -40.56 -15.90
C LEU A 113 -14.10 -39.07 -16.18
N ALA A 114 -14.59 -38.71 -17.35
CA ALA A 114 -15.08 -37.35 -17.66
C ALA A 114 -16.10 -36.84 -16.62
N TRP A 115 -16.94 -37.74 -16.06
CA TRP A 115 -17.90 -37.37 -15.00
C TRP A 115 -17.22 -36.82 -13.75
N ALA A 116 -16.07 -37.29 -13.41
CA ALA A 116 -15.33 -36.81 -12.23
C ALA A 116 -15.04 -35.28 -12.27
N PHE A 117 -14.89 -34.74 -13.50
CA PHE A 117 -14.57 -33.32 -13.73
C PHE A 117 -15.77 -32.48 -14.13
N ALA A 118 -16.93 -33.10 -14.28
CA ALA A 118 -18.15 -32.49 -14.80
C ALA A 118 -18.91 -31.71 -13.73
N GLY A 119 -19.08 -30.41 -13.93
CA GLY A 119 -20.06 -29.59 -13.22
C GLY A 119 -21.50 -29.99 -13.57
N PRO A 120 -22.51 -29.36 -12.96
CA PRO A 120 -23.92 -29.74 -13.15
C PRO A 120 -24.34 -29.82 -14.62
N GLU A 121 -24.02 -28.82 -15.42
CA GLU A 121 -24.36 -28.78 -16.85
C GLU A 121 -23.58 -29.80 -17.66
N ALA A 122 -22.25 -29.92 -17.40
CA ALA A 122 -21.47 -30.91 -18.12
C ALA A 122 -21.96 -32.34 -17.84
N ARG A 123 -22.44 -32.62 -16.60
CA ARG A 123 -23.05 -33.91 -16.27
C ARG A 123 -24.33 -34.17 -17.10
N ALA A 124 -25.17 -33.16 -17.31
CA ALA A 124 -26.36 -33.28 -18.16
C ALA A 124 -25.95 -33.59 -19.63
N ARG A 125 -24.99 -32.87 -20.16
CA ARG A 125 -24.45 -33.09 -21.52
C ARG A 125 -23.78 -34.48 -21.66
N LEU A 126 -23.08 -34.95 -20.64
CA LEU A 126 -22.50 -36.30 -20.61
C LEU A 126 -23.58 -37.36 -20.59
N ALA A 127 -24.63 -37.18 -19.79
CA ALA A 127 -25.77 -38.12 -19.77
C ALA A 127 -26.47 -38.19 -21.13
N GLU A 128 -26.63 -37.06 -21.82
CA GLU A 128 -27.18 -37.00 -23.19
C GLU A 128 -26.24 -37.70 -24.19
N ALA A 129 -24.92 -37.45 -24.10
CA ALA A 129 -23.92 -38.01 -24.99
C ALA A 129 -23.89 -39.55 -24.99
N VAL A 130 -24.30 -40.21 -23.89
CA VAL A 130 -24.31 -41.66 -23.77
C VAL A 130 -25.71 -42.26 -24.05
N THR A 131 -26.66 -41.49 -24.57
CA THR A 131 -27.88 -42.02 -25.16
C THR A 131 -27.61 -42.58 -26.58
N ALA A 132 -28.49 -43.44 -27.10
CA ALA A 132 -28.30 -43.99 -28.44
C ALA A 132 -28.24 -42.93 -29.56
N GLU A 133 -29.01 -41.87 -29.41
CA GLU A 133 -29.02 -40.73 -30.33
C GLU A 133 -27.77 -39.87 -30.16
N GLY A 134 -27.40 -39.55 -28.90
CA GLY A 134 -26.21 -38.80 -28.57
C GLY A 134 -24.93 -39.46 -29.05
N MET A 135 -24.80 -40.79 -28.85
CA MET A 135 -23.65 -41.55 -29.37
C MET A 135 -23.51 -41.41 -30.87
N ARG A 136 -24.62 -41.60 -31.63
CA ARG A 136 -24.59 -41.46 -33.11
C ARG A 136 -24.24 -40.05 -33.55
N ALA A 137 -24.75 -39.03 -32.89
CA ALA A 137 -24.47 -37.63 -33.18
C ALA A 137 -22.99 -37.34 -32.99
N ARG A 138 -22.42 -37.70 -31.82
CA ARG A 138 -21.02 -37.46 -31.53
C ARG A 138 -20.05 -38.23 -32.41
N LEU A 139 -20.38 -39.48 -32.76
CA LEU A 139 -19.56 -40.27 -33.70
C LEU A 139 -19.53 -39.65 -35.10
N ARG A 140 -20.68 -39.06 -35.57
CA ARG A 140 -20.66 -38.33 -36.86
C ARG A 140 -19.72 -37.14 -36.80
N ASP A 141 -19.77 -36.35 -35.70
CA ASP A 141 -18.87 -35.19 -35.52
C ASP A 141 -17.42 -35.63 -35.45
N THR A 142 -17.13 -36.69 -34.69
CA THR A 142 -15.77 -37.26 -34.58
C THR A 142 -15.25 -37.76 -35.92
N ARG A 143 -16.09 -38.40 -36.72
CA ARG A 143 -15.76 -38.81 -38.07
C ARG A 143 -15.43 -37.62 -38.98
N ALA A 144 -16.19 -36.54 -38.88
CA ALA A 144 -15.95 -35.32 -39.63
C ALA A 144 -14.58 -34.71 -39.30
N LEU A 145 -14.18 -34.74 -38.02
CA LEU A 145 -12.87 -34.28 -37.57
C LEU A 145 -11.73 -35.15 -38.12
N LEU A 146 -11.89 -36.47 -38.10
CA LEU A 146 -10.89 -37.38 -38.63
C LEU A 146 -10.67 -37.23 -40.13
N LEU A 147 -11.72 -36.83 -40.88
CA LEU A 147 -11.64 -36.57 -42.30
C LEU A 147 -11.10 -35.18 -42.64
N ALA A 148 -10.89 -34.31 -41.68
CA ALA A 148 -10.34 -32.98 -41.89
C ALA A 148 -8.82 -33.07 -42.26
N PRO A 149 -8.33 -32.23 -43.20
CA PRO A 149 -6.93 -32.31 -43.69
C PRO A 149 -5.87 -32.08 -42.59
N ALA A 150 -6.26 -31.59 -41.42
CA ALA A 150 -5.35 -31.32 -40.33
C ALA A 150 -5.30 -32.43 -39.24
N ALA A 151 -5.98 -33.55 -39.43
CA ALA A 151 -5.96 -34.66 -38.48
C ALA A 151 -4.60 -35.40 -38.60
N GLY A 152 -3.77 -35.31 -37.56
CA GLY A 152 -2.52 -36.07 -37.47
C GLY A 152 -2.70 -37.38 -36.70
N SER A 153 -1.67 -38.25 -36.76
CA SER A 153 -1.69 -39.56 -36.09
C SER A 153 -1.94 -39.52 -34.56
N GLU A 154 -1.54 -38.44 -33.88
CA GLU A 154 -1.84 -38.22 -32.46
C GLU A 154 -3.33 -38.01 -32.21
N ALA A 155 -3.99 -37.23 -33.08
CA ALA A 155 -5.44 -37.00 -32.98
C ALA A 155 -6.22 -38.30 -33.24
N GLU A 156 -5.76 -39.13 -34.18
CA GLU A 156 -6.37 -40.45 -34.44
C GLU A 156 -6.28 -41.36 -33.20
N ALA A 157 -5.11 -41.47 -32.58
CA ALA A 157 -4.89 -42.29 -31.40
C ALA A 157 -5.74 -41.79 -30.19
N TRP A 158 -5.90 -40.49 -30.08
CA TRP A 158 -6.70 -39.86 -29.04
C TRP A 158 -8.20 -40.13 -29.24
N LEU A 159 -8.72 -39.92 -30.45
CA LEU A 159 -10.11 -40.16 -30.80
C LEU A 159 -10.48 -41.66 -30.78
N ALA A 160 -9.54 -42.58 -31.02
CA ALA A 160 -9.76 -44.00 -30.82
C ALA A 160 -10.00 -44.38 -29.34
N ARG A 161 -9.34 -43.71 -28.39
CA ARG A 161 -9.55 -43.93 -26.96
C ARG A 161 -10.87 -43.30 -26.44
N ASP A 162 -11.27 -42.17 -27.00
CA ASP A 162 -12.49 -41.47 -26.64
C ASP A 162 -13.28 -41.06 -27.91
N PRO A 163 -13.92 -42.01 -28.62
CA PRO A 163 -14.63 -41.71 -29.85
C PRO A 163 -15.85 -40.83 -29.65
N LEU A 164 -16.41 -40.80 -28.46
CA LEU A 164 -17.53 -39.93 -28.10
C LEU A 164 -17.06 -38.56 -27.61
N ARG A 165 -15.75 -38.34 -27.47
CA ARG A 165 -15.16 -37.11 -26.93
C ARG A 165 -15.80 -36.71 -25.60
N LEU A 166 -16.01 -37.69 -24.71
CA LEU A 166 -16.64 -37.47 -23.41
C LEU A 166 -15.77 -36.54 -22.55
N PHE A 167 -14.45 -36.70 -22.62
CA PHE A 167 -13.51 -35.90 -21.83
C PHE A 167 -13.46 -34.44 -22.25
N GLN A 168 -13.90 -34.11 -23.46
CA GLN A 168 -14.00 -32.72 -23.91
C GLN A 168 -15.22 -31.99 -23.36
N ILE A 169 -16.30 -32.69 -23.01
CA ILE A 169 -17.56 -32.05 -22.56
C ILE A 169 -17.38 -31.15 -21.34
N PRO A 170 -16.69 -31.55 -20.26
CA PRO A 170 -16.41 -30.67 -19.13
C PRO A 170 -15.61 -29.42 -19.53
N TRP A 171 -14.67 -29.55 -20.47
CA TRP A 171 -13.85 -28.45 -20.96
C TRP A 171 -14.63 -27.48 -21.83
N GLU A 172 -15.47 -27.99 -22.75
CA GLU A 172 -16.35 -27.19 -23.59
C GLU A 172 -17.34 -26.37 -22.73
N ALA A 173 -18.01 -27.03 -21.78
CA ALA A 173 -18.94 -26.39 -20.86
C ALA A 173 -18.28 -25.28 -20.01
N ARG A 174 -17.00 -25.47 -19.69
CA ARG A 174 -16.21 -24.46 -18.99
C ARG A 174 -15.77 -23.33 -19.90
N ALA A 175 -15.32 -23.61 -21.11
CA ALA A 175 -14.89 -22.58 -22.06
C ALA A 175 -16.00 -21.57 -22.34
N GLU A 176 -17.26 -22.00 -22.32
CA GLU A 176 -18.44 -21.15 -22.44
C GLU A 176 -18.57 -20.16 -21.25
N LEU A 177 -18.06 -20.55 -20.06
CA LEU A 177 -18.09 -19.71 -18.84
C LEU A 177 -16.82 -18.88 -18.66
N ALA A 178 -15.73 -19.26 -19.34
CA ALA A 178 -14.42 -18.67 -19.23
C ALA A 178 -14.16 -17.74 -20.43
N ALA A 179 -14.65 -16.50 -20.40
CA ALA A 179 -14.28 -15.52 -21.42
C ALA A 179 -12.76 -15.31 -21.45
N GLY A 180 -12.11 -15.50 -22.61
CA GLY A 180 -10.71 -15.14 -22.85
C GLY A 180 -9.65 -16.23 -22.65
N VAL A 181 -10.02 -17.46 -22.33
CA VAL A 181 -9.05 -18.58 -22.33
C VAL A 181 -9.10 -19.28 -23.69
N PRO A 182 -7.97 -19.58 -24.35
CA PRO A 182 -7.95 -20.37 -25.58
C PRO A 182 -8.65 -21.72 -25.35
N ALA A 183 -9.68 -22.00 -26.13
CA ALA A 183 -10.48 -23.22 -25.98
C ALA A 183 -9.71 -24.48 -26.41
N ALA A 184 -8.63 -24.35 -27.16
CA ALA A 184 -7.86 -25.46 -27.70
C ALA A 184 -6.64 -25.78 -26.81
N ALA A 185 -6.53 -27.04 -26.37
CA ALA A 185 -5.36 -27.59 -25.72
C ALA A 185 -4.13 -27.46 -26.64
N GLY A 186 -2.99 -27.04 -26.09
CA GLY A 186 -1.77 -26.82 -26.86
C GLY A 186 -1.72 -25.52 -27.67
N ALA A 187 -2.80 -24.75 -27.71
CA ALA A 187 -2.81 -23.47 -28.44
C ALA A 187 -1.97 -22.40 -27.71
N ALA A 188 -1.27 -21.59 -28.49
CA ALA A 188 -0.57 -20.43 -27.97
C ALA A 188 -1.56 -19.37 -27.45
N PHE A 189 -1.18 -18.61 -26.43
CA PHE A 189 -1.97 -17.48 -25.92
C PHE A 189 -1.84 -16.30 -26.87
N THR A 190 -2.71 -16.23 -27.87
CA THR A 190 -2.70 -15.23 -28.94
C THR A 190 -3.97 -14.39 -28.95
N ALA A 191 -3.84 -13.13 -29.33
CA ALA A 191 -4.95 -12.21 -29.55
C ALA A 191 -4.68 -11.36 -30.80
N ASP A 192 -5.68 -10.59 -31.23
CA ASP A 192 -5.57 -9.68 -32.38
C ASP A 192 -4.99 -10.35 -33.65
N GLY A 193 -5.52 -11.53 -34.00
CA GLY A 193 -5.06 -12.26 -35.18
C GLY A 193 -3.60 -12.71 -35.14
N GLY A 194 -3.05 -12.95 -33.94
CA GLY A 194 -1.66 -13.36 -33.73
C GLY A 194 -0.67 -12.19 -33.56
N ARG A 195 -1.14 -10.94 -33.65
CA ARG A 195 -0.32 -9.75 -33.44
C ARG A 195 -0.02 -9.47 -31.97
N ALA A 196 -0.71 -10.13 -31.05
CA ALA A 196 -0.43 -10.11 -29.63
C ALA A 196 -0.27 -11.53 -29.09
N ARG A 197 0.73 -11.75 -28.23
CA ARG A 197 1.01 -13.05 -27.63
C ARG A 197 1.44 -12.89 -26.17
N LEU A 198 1.06 -13.84 -25.31
CA LEU A 198 1.51 -13.90 -23.93
C LEU A 198 2.53 -15.03 -23.72
N VAL A 199 3.52 -14.73 -22.90
CA VAL A 199 4.40 -15.71 -22.25
C VAL A 199 4.21 -15.53 -20.75
N ILE A 200 3.79 -16.58 -20.07
CA ILE A 200 3.54 -16.59 -18.63
C ILE A 200 4.69 -17.32 -17.95
N ALA A 201 5.40 -16.65 -17.06
CA ALA A 201 6.50 -17.22 -16.31
C ALA A 201 6.13 -17.29 -14.83
N GLU A 202 6.44 -18.39 -14.16
CA GLU A 202 6.29 -18.56 -12.73
C GLU A 202 7.62 -18.24 -12.05
N PRO A 203 7.73 -17.14 -11.29
CA PRO A 203 8.95 -16.80 -10.57
C PRO A 203 9.25 -17.73 -9.39
N ARG A 204 10.52 -17.85 -9.04
CA ARG A 204 10.96 -18.47 -7.78
C ARG A 204 11.02 -17.41 -6.69
N GLY A 205 10.24 -17.57 -5.65
CA GLY A 205 10.22 -16.67 -4.50
C GLY A 205 9.18 -15.55 -4.61
N SER A 206 9.10 -14.77 -3.56
CA SER A 206 8.03 -13.76 -3.39
C SER A 206 8.35 -12.45 -4.10
N ALA A 207 7.35 -11.85 -4.73
CA ALA A 207 7.40 -10.50 -5.29
C ALA A 207 7.69 -9.41 -4.22
N PHE A 208 7.41 -9.69 -2.95
CA PHE A 208 7.68 -8.76 -1.84
C PHE A 208 9.15 -8.74 -1.39
N VAL A 209 9.99 -9.61 -1.96
CA VAL A 209 11.43 -9.60 -1.74
C VAL A 209 12.08 -8.88 -2.91
N SER A 210 12.66 -7.72 -2.67
CA SER A 210 13.23 -6.82 -3.68
C SER A 210 14.18 -7.53 -4.65
N SER A 211 15.09 -8.36 -4.14
CA SER A 211 16.04 -9.12 -4.97
C SER A 211 15.37 -10.12 -5.92
N ASN A 212 14.22 -10.69 -5.53
CA ASN A 212 13.49 -11.61 -6.41
C ASN A 212 12.79 -10.83 -7.53
N ALA A 213 12.19 -9.68 -7.19
CA ALA A 213 11.52 -8.83 -8.17
C ALA A 213 12.52 -8.26 -9.19
N GLU A 214 13.68 -7.82 -8.73
CA GLU A 214 14.78 -7.35 -9.57
C GLU A 214 15.29 -8.45 -10.51
N ALA A 215 15.55 -9.65 -10.00
CA ALA A 215 16.03 -10.78 -10.80
C ALA A 215 15.06 -11.15 -11.93
N VAL A 216 13.74 -11.13 -11.68
CA VAL A 216 12.72 -11.40 -12.72
C VAL A 216 12.74 -10.32 -13.80
N VAL A 217 12.84 -9.04 -13.42
CA VAL A 217 12.92 -7.93 -14.37
C VAL A 217 14.19 -8.03 -15.22
N GLU A 218 15.35 -8.31 -14.61
CA GLU A 218 16.61 -8.52 -15.33
C GLU A 218 16.55 -9.67 -16.31
N ASP A 219 15.90 -10.78 -15.96
CA ASP A 219 15.72 -11.93 -16.83
C ASP A 219 14.88 -11.58 -18.08
N VAL A 220 13.83 -10.77 -17.90
CA VAL A 220 13.00 -10.27 -19.01
C VAL A 220 13.79 -9.28 -19.86
N GLU A 221 14.61 -8.40 -19.28
CA GLU A 221 15.48 -7.49 -20.05
C GLU A 221 16.53 -8.28 -20.85
N ARG A 222 17.08 -9.37 -20.30
CA ARG A 222 17.95 -10.31 -21.06
C ARG A 222 17.20 -10.97 -22.22
N ALA A 223 15.94 -11.33 -22.00
CA ALA A 223 15.11 -11.88 -23.07
C ALA A 223 14.84 -10.85 -24.19
N LYS A 224 14.57 -9.58 -23.84
CA LYS A 224 14.45 -8.46 -24.81
C LYS A 224 15.73 -8.30 -25.61
N ALA A 225 16.89 -8.31 -24.96
CA ALA A 225 18.18 -8.21 -25.63
C ALA A 225 18.43 -9.40 -26.58
N ALA A 226 18.02 -10.61 -26.21
CA ALA A 226 18.14 -11.80 -27.04
C ALA A 226 17.25 -11.75 -28.30
N VAL A 227 16.06 -11.17 -28.22
CA VAL A 227 15.17 -10.93 -29.36
C VAL A 227 15.79 -9.90 -30.31
N ALA A 228 16.31 -8.81 -29.77
CA ALA A 228 16.98 -7.74 -30.53
C ALA A 228 18.24 -8.30 -31.26
N ALA A 229 19.05 -9.12 -30.57
CA ALA A 229 20.24 -9.78 -31.14
C ALA A 229 19.88 -10.77 -32.25
N ALA A 230 18.70 -11.37 -32.27
CA ALA A 230 18.20 -12.22 -33.34
C ALA A 230 17.71 -11.44 -34.58
N GLY A 231 17.80 -10.11 -34.57
CA GLY A 231 17.37 -9.26 -35.69
C GLY A 231 15.85 -9.09 -35.81
N ILE A 232 15.06 -9.50 -34.79
CA ILE A 232 13.61 -9.37 -34.79
C ILE A 232 13.29 -7.95 -34.39
N SER A 233 12.77 -7.16 -35.31
CA SER A 233 12.46 -5.74 -35.10
C SER A 233 10.95 -5.46 -35.17
N GLY A 234 10.50 -4.32 -34.60
CA GLY A 234 9.09 -3.93 -34.63
C GLY A 234 8.22 -4.67 -33.61
N ILE A 235 8.82 -5.33 -32.60
CA ILE A 235 8.12 -6.01 -31.52
C ILE A 235 8.26 -5.22 -30.22
N THR A 236 7.15 -4.93 -29.57
CA THR A 236 7.11 -4.42 -28.21
C THR A 236 7.01 -5.59 -27.23
N ILE A 237 7.90 -5.62 -26.24
CA ILE A 237 7.94 -6.65 -25.20
C ILE A 237 7.75 -5.93 -23.86
N GLU A 238 6.65 -6.20 -23.21
CA GLU A 238 6.19 -5.51 -22.00
C GLU A 238 5.96 -6.52 -20.88
N LEU A 239 6.28 -6.14 -19.64
CA LEU A 239 6.17 -7.01 -18.46
C LEU A 239 5.13 -6.51 -17.50
N THR A 240 4.28 -7.40 -16.96
CA THR A 240 3.38 -7.16 -15.84
C THR A 240 3.36 -8.36 -14.88
N GLY A 241 2.61 -8.23 -13.79
CA GLY A 241 2.52 -9.21 -12.71
C GLY A 241 3.14 -8.67 -11.42
N GLY A 242 2.97 -9.40 -10.32
CA GLY A 242 3.34 -8.95 -8.98
C GLY A 242 4.79 -8.50 -8.84
N HIS A 243 5.73 -9.21 -9.43
CA HIS A 243 7.17 -8.88 -9.40
C HIS A 243 7.50 -7.57 -10.13
N ALA A 244 6.91 -7.38 -11.32
CA ALA A 244 7.11 -6.15 -12.09
C ALA A 244 6.51 -4.93 -11.37
N ILE A 245 5.31 -5.09 -10.81
CA ILE A 245 4.62 -4.03 -10.06
C ILE A 245 5.41 -3.68 -8.80
N ALA A 246 5.88 -4.69 -8.04
CA ALA A 246 6.66 -4.48 -6.83
C ALA A 246 7.97 -3.74 -7.12
N TRP A 247 8.73 -4.18 -8.12
CA TRP A 247 9.98 -3.54 -8.54
C TRP A 247 9.76 -2.10 -9.01
N ALA A 248 8.76 -1.87 -9.89
CA ALA A 248 8.47 -0.52 -10.39
C ALA A 248 8.00 0.42 -9.28
N THR A 249 7.22 -0.10 -8.30
CA THR A 249 6.79 0.66 -7.12
C THR A 249 8.00 1.04 -6.26
N GLU A 250 8.91 0.09 -6.00
CA GLU A 250 10.12 0.33 -5.22
C GLU A 250 11.02 1.38 -5.89
N GLN A 251 11.26 1.25 -7.19
CA GLN A 251 12.07 2.22 -7.94
C GLN A 251 11.45 3.63 -7.92
N MET A 252 10.13 3.70 -8.07
CA MET A 252 9.43 4.98 -7.97
C MET A 252 9.54 5.58 -6.58
N MET A 253 9.31 4.79 -5.52
CA MET A 253 9.42 5.26 -4.14
C MET A 253 10.85 5.68 -3.79
N ARG A 254 11.85 4.93 -4.23
CA ARG A 254 13.26 5.29 -4.05
C ARG A 254 13.58 6.65 -4.69
N ARG A 255 13.13 6.85 -5.94
CA ARG A 255 13.30 8.13 -6.63
C ARG A 255 12.53 9.26 -5.95
N ASP A 256 11.31 9.03 -5.51
CA ASP A 256 10.50 10.02 -4.80
C ASP A 256 11.19 10.44 -3.49
N LEU A 257 11.78 9.50 -2.74
CA LEU A 257 12.56 9.79 -1.53
C LEU A 257 13.81 10.61 -1.84
N GLU A 258 14.55 10.26 -2.90
CA GLU A 258 15.75 11.00 -3.31
C GLU A 258 15.42 12.43 -3.72
N VAL A 259 14.40 12.60 -4.57
CA VAL A 259 13.98 13.91 -5.08
C VAL A 259 13.38 14.77 -3.97
N SER A 260 12.41 14.22 -3.22
CA SER A 260 11.75 14.98 -2.15
C SER A 260 12.69 15.27 -0.99
N GLY A 261 13.55 14.32 -0.61
CA GLY A 261 14.54 14.52 0.45
C GLY A 261 15.57 15.60 0.08
N THR A 262 16.10 15.54 -1.15
CA THR A 262 17.05 16.56 -1.64
C THR A 262 16.38 17.93 -1.74
N LEU A 263 15.17 17.99 -2.34
CA LEU A 263 14.43 19.23 -2.49
C LEU A 263 14.01 19.83 -1.13
N SER A 264 13.54 18.98 -0.20
CA SER A 264 13.23 19.40 1.17
C SER A 264 14.45 20.00 1.86
N LEU A 265 15.61 19.35 1.77
CA LEU A 265 16.84 19.86 2.34
C LEU A 265 17.25 21.19 1.72
N VAL A 266 17.17 21.34 0.41
CA VAL A 266 17.49 22.58 -0.31
C VAL A 266 16.55 23.70 0.08
N LEU A 267 15.22 23.47 0.02
CA LEU A 267 14.21 24.48 0.35
C LEU A 267 14.27 24.90 1.82
N ALA A 268 14.40 23.95 2.75
CA ALA A 268 14.58 24.24 4.17
C ALA A 268 15.86 25.03 4.42
N SER A 269 16.96 24.66 3.76
CA SER A 269 18.23 25.39 3.84
C SER A 269 18.12 26.82 3.32
N LEU A 270 17.41 27.02 2.18
CA LEU A 270 17.16 28.36 1.63
C LEU A 270 16.29 29.19 2.57
N ALA A 271 15.22 28.64 3.10
CA ALA A 271 14.36 29.31 4.08
C ALA A 271 15.14 29.70 5.35
N PHE A 272 15.99 28.80 5.82
CA PHE A 272 16.86 29.05 6.97
C PHE A 272 17.88 30.16 6.71
N VAL A 273 18.58 30.10 5.56
CA VAL A 273 19.55 31.14 5.17
C VAL A 273 18.86 32.49 4.92
N ALA A 274 17.67 32.49 4.32
CA ALA A 274 16.88 33.71 4.13
C ALA A 274 16.52 34.38 5.45
N THR A 275 16.19 33.60 6.47
CA THR A 275 15.82 34.09 7.82
C THR A 275 17.00 34.63 8.58
N PHE A 276 18.04 33.81 8.72
CA PHE A 276 19.23 34.22 9.50
C PHE A 276 20.22 35.09 8.70
N ARG A 277 20.10 35.06 7.37
CA ARG A 277 21.08 35.68 6.45
C ARG A 277 22.53 35.25 6.71
N ARG A 278 22.69 33.97 7.15
CA ARG A 278 23.99 33.42 7.57
C ARG A 278 24.07 31.93 7.24
N VAL A 279 24.94 31.53 6.37
CA VAL A 279 25.22 30.11 6.07
C VAL A 279 25.76 29.36 7.30
N ARG A 280 26.45 30.06 8.21
CA ARG A 280 26.95 29.46 9.47
C ARG A 280 25.85 28.87 10.34
N ALA A 281 24.65 29.47 10.32
CA ALA A 281 23.49 28.96 11.02
C ALA A 281 23.11 27.55 10.54
N LEU A 282 23.14 27.34 9.23
CA LEU A 282 22.85 26.03 8.62
C LEU A 282 23.87 24.97 9.05
N VAL A 283 25.16 25.32 9.03
CA VAL A 283 26.27 24.43 9.48
C VAL A 283 26.15 24.08 10.96
N ALA A 284 25.55 24.93 11.79
CA ALA A 284 25.30 24.64 13.20
C ALA A 284 24.10 23.74 13.48
N VAL A 285 23.07 23.75 12.62
CA VAL A 285 21.80 23.06 12.85
C VAL A 285 21.69 21.74 12.09
N LEU A 286 22.23 21.65 10.87
CA LEU A 286 22.14 20.41 10.06
C LEU A 286 22.78 19.16 10.70
N PRO A 287 24.01 19.20 11.24
CA PRO A 287 24.62 18.00 11.80
C PRO A 287 23.81 17.36 12.94
N PRO A 288 23.26 18.11 13.91
CA PRO A 288 22.38 17.51 14.93
C PRO A 288 21.12 16.89 14.38
N LEU A 289 20.54 17.43 13.29
CA LEU A 289 19.38 16.81 12.62
C LEU A 289 19.75 15.44 12.02
N VAL A 290 20.88 15.37 11.33
CA VAL A 290 21.40 14.11 10.80
C VAL A 290 21.66 13.10 11.93
N LEU A 291 22.21 13.55 13.06
CA LEU A 291 22.42 12.71 14.24
C LEU A 291 21.09 12.20 14.82
N GLY A 292 20.10 13.07 14.98
CA GLY A 292 18.77 12.69 15.48
C GLY A 292 18.10 11.65 14.57
N THR A 293 18.16 11.86 13.25
CA THR A 293 17.64 10.91 12.26
C THR A 293 18.40 9.58 12.34
N LEU A 294 19.72 9.60 12.42
CA LEU A 294 20.56 8.39 12.54
C LEU A 294 20.27 7.62 13.83
N TRP A 295 20.08 8.31 14.95
CA TRP A 295 19.72 7.65 16.22
C TRP A 295 18.32 7.01 16.13
N THR A 296 17.39 7.67 15.44
CA THR A 296 16.04 7.14 15.22
C THR A 296 16.05 5.93 14.29
N THR A 297 16.86 5.95 13.22
CA THR A 297 17.01 4.78 12.33
C THR A 297 17.67 3.60 13.04
N GLY A 298 18.65 3.89 13.91
CA GLY A 298 19.24 2.87 14.80
C GLY A 298 18.22 2.23 15.74
N LEU A 299 17.29 3.04 16.29
CA LEU A 299 16.16 2.54 17.10
C LEU A 299 15.19 1.72 16.24
N ALA A 300 14.88 2.17 15.03
CA ALA A 300 14.03 1.44 14.08
C ALA A 300 14.60 0.07 13.70
N ALA A 301 15.93 -0.05 13.63
CA ALA A 301 16.62 -1.32 13.34
C ALA A 301 16.43 -2.39 14.44
N LEU A 302 15.92 -2.03 15.62
CA LEU A 302 15.57 -2.95 16.68
C LEU A 302 14.15 -3.55 16.52
N LEU A 303 13.34 -3.07 15.56
CA LEU A 303 12.01 -3.60 15.29
C LEU A 303 12.11 -5.00 14.65
N PRO A 304 11.45 -6.02 15.22
CA PRO A 304 11.57 -7.40 14.75
C PRO A 304 11.08 -7.62 13.31
N SER A 305 10.09 -6.84 12.88
CA SER A 305 9.43 -6.98 11.57
C SER A 305 10.06 -6.16 10.45
N GLY A 306 11.17 -5.46 10.72
CA GLY A 306 11.70 -4.46 9.80
C GLY A 306 10.83 -3.20 9.73
N LEU A 307 11.27 -2.21 8.96
CA LEU A 307 10.59 -0.93 8.79
C LEU A 307 9.66 -1.01 7.57
N SER A 308 8.39 -0.64 7.74
CA SER A 308 7.47 -0.57 6.60
C SER A 308 7.86 0.58 5.66
N ALA A 309 7.55 0.43 4.35
CA ALA A 309 7.85 1.46 3.35
C ALA A 309 7.21 2.83 3.70
N VAL A 310 6.03 2.83 4.31
CA VAL A 310 5.36 4.06 4.80
C VAL A 310 6.08 4.67 5.98
N ALA A 311 6.58 3.82 6.89
CA ALA A 311 7.29 4.30 8.07
C ALA A 311 8.63 4.99 7.73
N ILE A 312 9.21 4.75 6.54
CA ILE A 312 10.41 5.49 6.07
C ILE A 312 10.14 7.00 5.99
N GLY A 313 8.88 7.40 5.71
CA GLY A 313 8.47 8.80 5.71
C GLY A 313 8.75 9.54 7.02
N PHE A 314 8.98 8.82 8.14
CA PHE A 314 9.33 9.44 9.42
C PHE A 314 10.58 10.32 9.33
N ALA A 315 11.55 9.94 8.52
CA ALA A 315 12.82 10.68 8.41
C ALA A 315 12.58 12.10 7.88
N ALA A 316 11.72 12.25 6.87
CA ALA A 316 11.37 13.56 6.33
C ALA A 316 10.62 14.43 7.36
N VAL A 317 9.70 13.81 8.12
CA VAL A 317 8.94 14.50 9.18
C VAL A 317 9.88 14.94 10.31
N VAL A 318 10.73 14.05 10.82
CA VAL A 318 11.68 14.34 11.92
C VAL A 318 12.67 15.43 11.52
N VAL A 319 13.17 15.41 10.27
CA VAL A 319 14.05 16.47 9.77
C VAL A 319 13.31 17.80 9.69
N GLY A 320 12.08 17.81 9.17
CA GLY A 320 11.26 19.02 9.05
C GLY A 320 10.98 19.67 10.40
N VAL A 321 10.49 18.89 11.36
CA VAL A 321 10.14 19.35 12.71
C VAL A 321 11.37 19.69 13.55
N GLY A 322 12.46 18.90 13.42
CA GLY A 322 13.68 19.14 14.17
C GLY A 322 14.41 20.46 13.83
N VAL A 323 14.24 20.98 12.60
CA VAL A 323 14.79 22.29 12.22
C VAL A 323 14.25 23.39 13.12
N ASP A 324 12.98 23.35 13.49
CA ASP A 324 12.29 24.34 14.32
C ASP A 324 12.98 24.52 15.68
N THR A 325 13.29 23.42 16.33
CA THR A 325 14.02 23.37 17.57
C THR A 325 15.43 23.98 17.42
N GLY A 326 16.12 23.68 16.31
CA GLY A 326 17.43 24.21 15.99
C GLY A 326 17.47 25.72 15.84
N VAL A 327 16.43 26.33 15.24
CA VAL A 327 16.26 27.76 15.07
C VAL A 327 16.28 28.48 16.42
N HIS A 328 15.50 28.02 17.39
CA HIS A 328 15.40 28.64 18.71
C HIS A 328 16.70 28.54 19.51
N VAL A 329 17.38 27.40 19.49
CA VAL A 329 18.65 27.18 20.19
C VAL A 329 19.76 28.07 19.60
N TYR A 330 19.81 28.14 18.25
CA TYR A 330 20.81 28.98 17.59
C TYR A 330 20.52 30.47 17.78
N ALA A 331 19.26 30.92 17.75
CA ALA A 331 18.88 32.30 18.05
C ALA A 331 19.30 32.72 19.46
N ALA A 332 19.08 31.88 20.46
CA ALA A 332 19.51 32.13 21.83
C ALA A 332 21.05 32.24 21.96
N LEU A 333 21.77 31.44 21.16
CA LEU A 333 23.24 31.56 21.09
C LEU A 333 23.64 32.93 20.52
N LEU A 334 23.01 33.37 19.43
CA LEU A 334 23.31 34.67 18.81
C LEU A 334 23.03 35.85 19.78
N GLU A 335 21.90 35.74 20.52
CA GLU A 335 21.53 36.72 21.53
C GLU A 335 22.59 36.82 22.65
N ALA A 336 23.06 35.67 23.18
CA ALA A 336 24.07 35.60 24.17
C ALA A 336 25.44 36.16 23.67
N ARG A 337 25.78 35.93 22.37
CA ARG A 337 26.97 36.52 21.73
C ARG A 337 26.87 38.05 21.57
N ARG A 338 25.69 38.55 21.23
CA ARG A 338 25.40 40.00 21.15
C ARG A 338 25.49 40.66 22.51
N ALA A 339 25.13 39.96 23.57
CA ALA A 339 25.32 40.43 24.97
C ALA A 339 26.77 40.43 25.42
N GLY A 340 27.77 40.11 24.57
CA GLY A 340 29.17 40.17 24.87
C GLY A 340 29.73 38.94 25.59
N LEU A 341 28.96 37.87 25.77
CA LEU A 341 29.45 36.65 26.40
C LEU A 341 30.51 35.95 25.53
N SER A 342 31.48 35.30 26.15
CA SER A 342 32.43 34.47 25.43
C SER A 342 31.76 33.36 24.63
N PRO A 343 32.32 32.77 23.54
CA PRO A 343 31.69 31.71 22.79
C PRO A 343 31.24 30.53 23.65
N GLY A 344 32.07 30.11 24.60
CA GLY A 344 31.76 29.02 25.52
C GLY A 344 30.70 29.37 26.56
N ASP A 345 30.65 30.62 27.03
CA ASP A 345 29.60 31.08 27.94
C ASP A 345 28.27 31.28 27.22
N ALA A 346 28.31 31.76 25.99
CA ALA A 346 27.14 31.89 25.13
C ALA A 346 26.49 30.52 24.84
N ALA A 347 27.29 29.50 24.56
CA ALA A 347 26.80 28.13 24.39
C ALA A 347 26.14 27.59 25.67
N ARG A 348 26.76 27.83 26.83
CA ARG A 348 26.17 27.43 28.12
C ARG A 348 24.86 28.19 28.40
N ARG A 349 24.85 29.49 28.14
CA ARG A 349 23.66 30.34 28.32
C ARG A 349 22.52 29.91 27.36
N ALA A 350 22.82 29.70 26.08
CA ALA A 350 21.84 29.25 25.11
C ALA A 350 21.20 27.93 25.57
N ARG A 351 22.00 26.93 25.93
CA ARG A 351 21.48 25.64 26.42
C ARG A 351 20.65 25.83 27.71
N ALA A 352 21.10 26.63 28.66
CA ALA A 352 20.38 26.86 29.93
C ALA A 352 19.02 27.55 29.75
N VAL A 353 18.86 28.37 28.72
CA VAL A 353 17.62 29.09 28.44
C VAL A 353 16.66 28.24 27.61
N THR A 354 17.21 27.44 26.67
CA THR A 354 16.35 26.74 25.68
C THR A 354 16.02 25.29 26.04
N TRP A 355 16.79 24.63 26.96
CA TRP A 355 16.58 23.18 27.22
C TRP A 355 15.17 22.84 27.65
N GLN A 356 14.59 23.64 28.52
CA GLN A 356 13.24 23.39 29.07
C GLN A 356 12.14 23.59 28.02
N PRO A 357 12.04 24.77 27.34
CA PRO A 357 11.04 24.93 26.29
C PRO A 357 11.21 23.94 25.13
N THR A 358 12.44 23.68 24.72
CA THR A 358 12.74 22.71 23.64
C THR A 358 12.27 21.27 23.97
N LEU A 359 12.64 20.74 25.15
CA LEU A 359 12.22 19.40 25.54
C LEU A 359 10.70 19.31 25.79
N MET A 360 10.09 20.40 26.27
CA MET A 360 8.63 20.46 26.43
C MET A 360 7.92 20.44 25.08
N ALA A 361 8.38 21.22 24.11
CA ALA A 361 7.88 21.23 22.75
C ALA A 361 8.01 19.84 22.11
N ALA A 362 9.21 19.26 22.13
CA ALA A 362 9.45 17.92 21.61
C ALA A 362 8.61 16.84 22.32
N ALA A 363 8.35 16.99 23.62
CA ALA A 363 7.47 16.06 24.35
C ALA A 363 6.00 16.18 23.94
N VAL A 364 5.51 17.39 23.67
CA VAL A 364 4.15 17.61 23.18
C VAL A 364 3.99 17.02 21.79
N ALA A 365 4.94 17.28 20.90
CA ALA A 365 4.99 16.70 19.56
C ALA A 365 5.10 15.16 19.62
N ALA A 366 5.99 14.61 20.44
CA ALA A 366 6.14 13.17 20.62
C ALA A 366 4.85 12.48 21.11
N VAL A 367 4.11 13.14 22.01
CA VAL A 367 2.82 12.65 22.52
C VAL A 367 1.75 12.71 21.43
N ALA A 368 1.74 13.77 20.60
CA ALA A 368 0.85 13.86 19.44
C ALA A 368 1.12 12.71 18.44
N PHE A 369 2.38 12.45 18.10
CA PHE A 369 2.76 11.31 17.26
C PHE A 369 2.44 9.95 17.90
N ALA A 370 2.63 9.82 19.22
CA ALA A 370 2.32 8.59 19.94
C ALA A 370 0.83 8.23 19.90
N SER A 371 -0.07 9.19 19.65
CA SER A 371 -1.50 8.91 19.45
C SER A 371 -1.75 7.98 18.24
N LEU A 372 -0.87 7.98 17.25
CA LEU A 372 -0.92 7.06 16.10
C LEU A 372 -0.75 5.59 16.52
N ALA A 373 -0.22 5.31 17.71
CA ALA A 373 -0.11 3.94 18.25
C ALA A 373 -1.47 3.27 18.44
N PHE A 374 -2.55 4.05 18.51
CA PHE A 374 -3.93 3.55 18.63
C PHE A 374 -4.59 3.25 17.27
N CYS A 375 -3.88 3.48 16.15
CA CYS A 375 -4.36 3.13 14.83
C CYS A 375 -4.33 1.61 14.60
N GLY A 376 -5.34 1.06 13.93
CA GLY A 376 -5.43 -0.35 13.54
C GLY A 376 -4.40 -0.78 12.48
N LEU A 377 -3.76 0.18 11.80
CA LEU A 377 -2.77 -0.07 10.76
C LEU A 377 -1.35 -0.13 11.35
N LYS A 378 -0.67 -1.27 11.16
CA LYS A 378 0.67 -1.50 11.73
C LYS A 378 1.69 -0.46 11.26
N ALA A 379 1.72 -0.14 9.96
CA ALA A 379 2.64 0.84 9.38
C ALA A 379 2.46 2.24 10.00
N VAL A 380 1.22 2.63 10.30
CA VAL A 380 0.88 3.92 10.92
C VAL A 380 1.32 3.96 12.38
N ARG A 381 1.15 2.85 13.12
CA ARG A 381 1.65 2.73 14.50
C ARG A 381 3.18 2.88 14.55
N GLU A 382 3.88 2.19 13.66
CA GLU A 382 5.35 2.26 13.56
C GLU A 382 5.81 3.68 13.23
N LEU A 383 5.17 4.33 12.25
CA LEU A 383 5.46 5.72 11.88
C LEU A 383 5.29 6.66 13.08
N GLY A 384 4.16 6.58 13.79
CA GLY A 384 3.90 7.44 14.94
C GLY A 384 4.91 7.28 16.07
N LEU A 385 5.26 6.06 16.41
CA LEU A 385 6.26 5.78 17.46
C LEU A 385 7.66 6.26 17.06
N LEU A 386 8.04 6.09 15.77
CA LEU A 386 9.35 6.54 15.27
C LEU A 386 9.42 8.06 15.15
N CYS A 387 8.35 8.73 14.71
CA CYS A 387 8.29 10.19 14.70
C CYS A 387 8.38 10.75 16.12
N GLY A 388 7.65 10.19 17.07
CA GLY A 388 7.69 10.64 18.46
C GLY A 388 9.05 10.43 19.13
N ALA A 389 9.66 9.26 18.94
CA ALA A 389 11.00 8.99 19.43
C ALA A 389 12.05 9.87 18.71
N GLY A 390 11.92 10.03 17.41
CA GLY A 390 12.79 10.83 16.57
C GLY A 390 12.80 12.29 16.97
N GLU A 391 11.64 12.85 17.27
CA GLU A 391 11.52 14.24 17.76
C GLU A 391 12.28 14.45 19.06
N LEU A 392 12.13 13.56 20.04
CA LEU A 392 12.85 13.63 21.30
C LEU A 392 14.37 13.46 21.12
N LEU A 393 14.78 12.49 20.29
CA LEU A 393 16.22 12.25 20.03
C LEU A 393 16.85 13.42 19.28
N THR A 394 16.13 14.02 18.34
CA THR A 394 16.59 15.19 17.59
C THR A 394 16.68 16.43 18.48
N ALA A 395 15.68 16.68 19.32
CA ALA A 395 15.73 17.77 20.30
C ALA A 395 16.94 17.64 21.24
N ILE A 396 17.24 16.43 21.70
CA ILE A 396 18.42 16.14 22.52
C ILE A 396 19.70 16.41 21.72
N ALA A 397 19.79 15.90 20.48
CA ALA A 397 20.95 16.13 19.62
C ALA A 397 21.19 17.63 19.38
N ILE A 398 20.14 18.38 19.11
CA ILE A 398 20.20 19.85 18.90
C ILE A 398 20.70 20.56 20.16
N LEU A 399 20.13 20.27 21.33
CA LEU A 399 20.54 20.88 22.59
C LEU A 399 22.00 20.59 22.94
N LEU A 400 22.51 19.44 22.57
CA LEU A 400 23.89 19.04 22.86
C LEU A 400 24.89 19.61 21.85
N VAL A 401 24.58 19.58 20.57
CA VAL A 401 25.54 19.77 19.47
C VAL A 401 25.45 21.17 18.88
N THR A 402 24.25 21.75 18.65
CA THR A 402 24.08 23.07 18.04
C THR A 402 24.81 24.18 18.79
N PRO A 403 24.75 24.28 20.15
CA PRO A 403 25.48 25.33 20.86
C PRO A 403 27.02 25.18 20.76
N GLU A 404 27.52 23.96 20.69
CA GLU A 404 28.95 23.70 20.56
C GLU A 404 29.48 24.09 19.17
N ILE A 405 28.80 23.62 18.10
CA ILE A 405 29.15 23.97 16.72
C ILE A 405 28.99 25.50 16.50
N GLY A 406 27.86 26.05 16.96
CA GLY A 406 27.57 27.47 16.83
C GLY A 406 28.57 28.35 17.54
N SER A 407 29.06 27.95 18.75
CA SER A 407 30.07 28.67 19.47
C SER A 407 31.43 28.69 18.75
N TRP A 408 31.75 27.62 18.02
CA TRP A 408 32.95 27.54 17.21
C TRP A 408 32.85 28.40 15.95
N LEU A 409 31.66 28.50 15.33
CA LEU A 409 31.44 29.30 14.14
C LEU A 409 31.25 30.79 14.41
N GLU A 410 30.62 31.17 15.51
CA GLU A 410 30.30 32.56 15.88
C GLU A 410 31.34 33.15 16.88
N ARG A 411 32.61 33.19 16.46
CA ARG A 411 33.69 33.77 17.24
C ARG A 411 33.60 35.29 17.37
N ALA A 412 33.10 35.99 16.34
CA ALA A 412 32.84 37.43 16.36
C ALA A 412 31.37 37.67 16.82
N ALA A 413 31.15 38.82 17.49
CA ALA A 413 29.82 39.24 17.88
C ALA A 413 28.96 39.49 16.64
N PRO A 414 27.77 38.90 16.57
CA PRO A 414 26.88 39.08 15.41
C PRO A 414 26.27 40.50 15.42
N PRO A 415 25.98 41.09 14.25
CA PRO A 415 25.30 42.36 14.17
C PRO A 415 23.87 42.28 14.78
N PRO A 416 23.30 43.42 15.20
CA PRO A 416 21.96 43.48 15.73
C PRO A 416 20.95 42.98 14.68
N PRO A 417 19.83 42.35 15.09
CA PRO A 417 18.80 41.93 14.15
C PRO A 417 18.15 43.14 13.48
N SER A 418 17.83 43.02 12.20
CA SER A 418 17.04 44.03 11.50
C SER A 418 15.63 44.06 12.09
N PRO A 419 15.02 45.22 12.34
CA PRO A 419 13.67 45.29 12.85
C PRO A 419 12.69 44.69 11.84
N ALA A 420 11.88 43.74 12.28
CA ALA A 420 10.84 43.09 11.46
C ALA A 420 9.61 44.02 11.37
N ARG A 421 9.57 44.96 10.43
CA ARG A 421 8.46 45.94 10.24
C ARG A 421 7.08 45.28 10.13
N TRP A 422 6.98 44.07 9.61
CA TRP A 422 5.72 43.33 9.49
C TRP A 422 5.15 43.00 10.87
N VAL A 423 5.99 42.83 11.91
CA VAL A 423 5.51 42.61 13.29
C VAL A 423 4.76 43.83 13.80
N ASP A 424 5.21 45.05 13.48
CA ASP A 424 4.49 46.27 13.87
C ASP A 424 3.10 46.34 13.22
N VAL A 425 2.96 45.93 11.96
CA VAL A 425 1.69 45.79 11.26
C VAL A 425 0.79 44.80 12.01
N LEU A 426 1.32 43.62 12.36
CA LEU A 426 0.56 42.60 13.10
C LEU A 426 0.11 43.10 14.48
N VAL A 427 1.00 43.76 15.22
CA VAL A 427 0.67 44.43 16.51
C VAL A 427 -0.42 45.46 16.31
N SER A 428 -0.41 46.22 15.23
CA SER A 428 -1.45 47.20 14.91
C SER A 428 -2.82 46.58 14.58
N LEU A 429 -2.80 45.41 13.92
CA LEU A 429 -4.03 44.65 13.56
C LEU A 429 -4.69 44.00 14.78
N THR A 430 -3.92 43.64 15.82
CA THR A 430 -4.41 42.90 17.00
C THR A 430 -4.43 43.74 18.27
N GLY A 431 -3.92 45.00 18.25
CA GLY A 431 -3.65 45.81 19.42
C GLY A 431 -4.86 46.51 20.04
N THR A 432 -6.04 46.52 19.44
CA THR A 432 -7.29 47.06 20.03
C THR A 432 -8.35 45.99 20.06
N ARG A 433 -9.23 46.03 21.05
CA ARG A 433 -10.32 45.04 21.24
C ARG A 433 -11.17 44.87 19.99
N ALA A 434 -11.55 45.93 19.31
CA ALA A 434 -12.36 45.87 18.10
C ALA A 434 -11.61 45.15 16.96
N ARG A 435 -10.32 45.49 16.71
CA ARG A 435 -9.49 44.86 15.71
C ARG A 435 -9.17 43.41 16.05
N ALA A 436 -8.96 43.11 17.34
CA ALA A 436 -8.73 41.74 17.83
C ALA A 436 -9.95 40.84 17.55
N TRP A 437 -11.18 41.33 17.75
CA TRP A 437 -12.39 40.58 17.39
C TRP A 437 -12.53 40.35 15.90
N ILE A 438 -12.24 41.39 15.09
CA ILE A 438 -12.25 41.25 13.62
C ILE A 438 -11.20 40.18 13.20
N ALA A 439 -10.00 40.24 13.72
CA ALA A 439 -8.94 39.30 13.42
C ALA A 439 -9.33 37.86 13.81
N LEU A 440 -9.94 37.65 14.98
CA LEU A 440 -10.47 36.34 15.40
C LEU A 440 -11.59 35.85 14.49
N LEU A 441 -12.52 36.70 14.08
CA LEU A 441 -13.59 36.34 13.14
C LEU A 441 -13.04 35.93 11.77
N VAL A 442 -12.04 36.63 11.26
CA VAL A 442 -11.40 36.30 9.99
C VAL A 442 -10.69 34.93 10.10
N CYS A 443 -9.93 34.70 11.18
CA CYS A 443 -9.26 33.41 11.38
C CYS A 443 -10.23 32.26 11.66
N ALA A 444 -11.41 32.54 12.22
CA ALA A 444 -12.45 31.54 12.47
C ALA A 444 -13.37 31.32 11.25
N ALA A 445 -13.30 32.16 10.21
CA ALA A 445 -14.12 32.00 9.00
C ALA A 445 -14.01 30.61 8.34
N PRO A 446 -12.84 29.96 8.25
CA PRO A 446 -12.74 28.60 7.76
C PRO A 446 -13.62 27.60 8.52
N ILE A 447 -13.84 27.79 9.84
CA ILE A 447 -14.73 26.93 10.64
C ILE A 447 -16.17 27.03 10.13
N ALA A 448 -16.65 28.24 9.85
CA ALA A 448 -17.97 28.44 9.27
C ALA A 448 -18.08 27.87 7.86
N VAL A 449 -17.04 28.00 7.05
CA VAL A 449 -17.00 27.44 5.69
C VAL A 449 -17.08 25.92 5.73
N VAL A 450 -16.31 25.24 6.59
CA VAL A 450 -16.37 23.79 6.76
C VAL A 450 -17.73 23.34 7.32
N ALA A 451 -18.33 24.12 8.21
CA ALA A 451 -19.67 23.82 8.75
C ALA A 451 -20.76 23.85 7.65
N VAL A 452 -20.59 24.69 6.64
CA VAL A 452 -21.54 24.81 5.50
C VAL A 452 -21.21 23.83 4.36
N TRP A 453 -19.95 23.72 3.98
CA TRP A 453 -19.52 22.84 2.85
C TRP A 453 -19.36 21.39 3.25
N GLY A 454 -19.20 21.13 4.53
CA GLY A 454 -18.85 19.83 5.10
C GLY A 454 -17.35 19.54 5.07
N TRP A 455 -16.97 18.48 5.77
CA TRP A 455 -15.61 17.95 5.72
C TRP A 455 -15.30 17.31 4.36
N PRO A 456 -14.05 17.35 3.89
CA PRO A 456 -13.67 16.69 2.62
C PRO A 456 -14.15 15.25 2.55
N ARG A 457 -14.64 14.82 1.38
CA ARG A 457 -15.17 13.48 1.19
C ARG A 457 -14.06 12.44 1.29
N ALA A 458 -14.38 11.29 1.88
CA ALA A 458 -13.45 10.17 1.90
C ALA A 458 -13.22 9.64 0.47
N GLY A 459 -11.97 9.61 0.07
CA GLY A 459 -11.53 8.99 -1.19
C GLY A 459 -11.37 7.49 -1.06
N SER A 460 -11.07 6.82 -2.18
CA SER A 460 -10.66 5.42 -2.17
C SER A 460 -9.27 5.29 -1.54
N ALA A 461 -9.19 4.52 -0.46
CA ALA A 461 -7.92 4.25 0.21
C ALA A 461 -6.96 3.48 -0.71
N LEU A 462 -7.50 2.62 -1.56
CA LEU A 462 -6.75 1.83 -2.53
C LEU A 462 -6.15 2.70 -3.64
N VAL A 463 -6.88 3.71 -4.13
CA VAL A 463 -6.37 4.63 -5.15
C VAL A 463 -5.19 5.43 -4.59
N ALA A 464 -5.24 5.82 -3.31
CA ALA A 464 -4.14 6.49 -2.66
C ALA A 464 -2.89 5.61 -2.47
N LEU A 465 -3.09 4.29 -2.34
CA LEU A 465 -2.03 3.30 -2.19
C LEU A 465 -1.48 2.80 -3.53
N ARG A 466 -2.21 2.99 -4.63
CA ARG A 466 -1.86 2.48 -5.97
C ARG A 466 -1.30 3.61 -6.83
N PRO A 467 -0.02 3.57 -7.19
CA PRO A 467 0.56 4.58 -8.08
C PRO A 467 -0.13 4.54 -9.45
N ARG A 468 -0.65 5.67 -9.92
CA ARG A 468 -1.41 5.74 -11.18
C ARG A 468 -0.57 5.59 -12.44
N ALA A 469 0.72 5.85 -12.36
CA ALA A 469 1.62 5.95 -13.51
C ALA A 469 2.64 4.81 -13.61
N LEU A 470 2.34 3.61 -13.07
CA LEU A 470 3.23 2.46 -13.21
C LEU A 470 3.00 1.76 -14.54
N GLU A 471 4.05 1.64 -15.34
CA GLU A 471 4.02 0.93 -16.62
C GLU A 471 3.49 -0.50 -16.50
N PRO A 472 3.90 -1.34 -15.52
CA PRO A 472 3.34 -2.68 -15.37
C PRO A 472 1.83 -2.74 -15.17
N LEU A 473 1.23 -1.73 -14.53
CA LEU A 473 -0.24 -1.63 -14.38
C LEU A 473 -0.93 -1.31 -15.70
N ALA A 474 -0.36 -0.39 -16.48
CA ALA A 474 -0.86 -0.08 -17.82
C ALA A 474 -0.73 -1.30 -18.77
N VAL A 475 0.33 -2.09 -18.62
CA VAL A 475 0.48 -3.37 -19.35
C VAL A 475 -0.59 -4.36 -18.92
N GLN A 476 -0.90 -4.46 -17.62
CA GLN A 476 -1.95 -5.33 -17.09
C GLN A 476 -3.33 -4.97 -17.70
N GLU A 477 -3.65 -3.69 -17.79
CA GLU A 477 -4.88 -3.23 -18.43
C GLU A 477 -4.92 -3.61 -19.92
N ARG A 478 -3.80 -3.51 -20.63
CA ARG A 478 -3.68 -3.97 -22.03
C ARG A 478 -3.87 -5.47 -22.16
N VAL A 479 -3.29 -6.26 -21.25
CA VAL A 479 -3.50 -7.71 -21.21
C VAL A 479 -4.99 -8.03 -21.02
N TYR A 480 -5.66 -7.36 -20.10
CA TYR A 480 -7.10 -7.55 -19.89
C TYR A 480 -7.93 -7.17 -21.13
N ALA A 481 -7.58 -6.07 -21.79
CA ALA A 481 -8.27 -5.64 -22.99
C ALA A 481 -8.10 -6.62 -24.17
N LEU A 482 -6.95 -7.25 -24.33
CA LEU A 482 -6.63 -8.14 -25.46
C LEU A 482 -7.02 -9.59 -25.21
N PHE A 483 -6.87 -10.08 -23.97
CA PHE A 483 -7.05 -11.51 -23.64
C PHE A 483 -8.26 -11.75 -22.75
N GLY A 484 -8.97 -10.71 -22.39
CA GLY A 484 -10.07 -10.77 -21.43
C GLY A 484 -9.58 -10.72 -19.99
N GLY A 485 -10.46 -10.36 -19.12
CA GLY A 485 -10.22 -10.11 -17.72
C GLY A 485 -10.67 -8.70 -17.34
N GLN A 486 -10.89 -8.49 -16.07
CA GLN A 486 -11.22 -7.17 -15.52
C GLN A 486 -10.60 -7.02 -14.14
N PRO A 487 -10.23 -5.80 -13.73
CA PRO A 487 -9.89 -5.53 -12.34
C PRO A 487 -11.12 -5.74 -11.45
N GLY A 488 -10.91 -6.02 -10.17
CA GLY A 488 -12.02 -6.16 -9.21
C GLY A 488 -12.45 -7.61 -8.93
N GLN A 489 -11.59 -8.58 -9.19
CA GLN A 489 -11.84 -9.99 -8.91
C GLN A 489 -12.02 -10.24 -7.40
N TRP A 490 -13.08 -10.97 -7.03
CA TRP A 490 -13.22 -11.48 -5.68
C TRP A 490 -12.39 -12.74 -5.48
N ILE A 491 -11.89 -12.91 -4.29
CA ILE A 491 -11.14 -14.08 -3.86
C ILE A 491 -11.93 -14.74 -2.74
N VAL A 492 -12.35 -15.97 -2.96
CA VAL A 492 -13.08 -16.77 -1.98
C VAL A 492 -12.14 -17.85 -1.46
N LEU A 493 -11.91 -17.85 -0.15
CA LEU A 493 -11.00 -18.77 0.52
C LEU A 493 -11.78 -19.81 1.31
N SER A 494 -11.69 -21.07 0.90
CA SER A 494 -12.14 -22.23 1.67
C SER A 494 -10.97 -22.80 2.46
N THR A 495 -11.13 -22.99 3.75
CA THR A 495 -10.02 -23.38 4.63
C THR A 495 -10.39 -24.56 5.51
N ASP A 496 -9.48 -25.54 5.60
CA ASP A 496 -9.61 -26.69 6.49
C ASP A 496 -8.21 -27.19 6.88
N PRO A 497 -8.03 -27.83 8.07
CA PRO A 497 -6.79 -28.54 8.38
C PRO A 497 -6.45 -29.62 7.36
N ASP A 498 -7.45 -30.29 6.81
CA ASP A 498 -7.33 -31.29 5.74
C ASP A 498 -7.50 -30.64 4.35
N GLU A 499 -6.58 -30.94 3.44
CA GLU A 499 -6.59 -30.36 2.10
C GLU A 499 -7.77 -30.83 1.25
N ASP A 500 -8.15 -32.11 1.34
CA ASP A 500 -9.26 -32.65 0.55
C ASP A 500 -10.58 -32.06 1.00
N ARG A 501 -10.78 -31.85 2.31
CA ARG A 501 -11.97 -31.15 2.84
C ARG A 501 -12.01 -29.67 2.41
N ALA A 502 -10.87 -28.97 2.43
CA ALA A 502 -10.83 -27.61 1.92
C ALA A 502 -11.22 -27.55 0.43
N ARG A 503 -10.80 -28.56 -0.35
CA ARG A 503 -11.17 -28.72 -1.77
C ARG A 503 -12.64 -29.04 -1.92
N THR A 504 -13.22 -29.93 -1.10
CA THR A 504 -14.66 -30.26 -1.11
C THR A 504 -15.52 -29.02 -0.90
N ARG A 505 -15.14 -28.14 0.03
CA ARG A 505 -15.82 -26.85 0.24
C ARG A 505 -15.71 -25.94 -0.96
N ALA A 506 -14.52 -25.82 -1.56
CA ALA A 506 -14.31 -25.03 -2.77
C ALA A 506 -15.09 -25.59 -3.97
N ASP A 507 -15.25 -26.91 -4.07
CA ASP A 507 -16.07 -27.58 -5.09
C ASP A 507 -17.54 -27.22 -4.93
N ALA A 508 -18.05 -27.20 -3.71
CA ALA A 508 -19.44 -26.79 -3.43
C ALA A 508 -19.68 -25.32 -3.83
N ILE A 509 -18.72 -24.43 -3.56
CA ILE A 509 -18.77 -23.04 -4.02
C ILE A 509 -18.80 -22.97 -5.54
N ALA A 510 -17.94 -23.73 -6.23
CA ALA A 510 -17.90 -23.73 -7.69
C ALA A 510 -19.24 -24.17 -8.30
N GLU A 511 -19.86 -25.20 -7.72
CA GLU A 511 -21.19 -25.67 -8.14
C GLU A 511 -22.28 -24.60 -7.89
N ALA A 512 -22.21 -23.83 -6.80
CA ALA A 512 -23.13 -22.74 -6.52
C ALA A 512 -22.93 -21.52 -7.43
N LEU A 513 -21.72 -21.29 -7.91
CA LEU A 513 -21.37 -20.18 -8.82
C LEU A 513 -21.76 -20.46 -10.28
N GLU A 514 -21.82 -21.73 -10.70
CA GLU A 514 -22.11 -22.09 -12.09
C GLU A 514 -23.43 -21.50 -12.61
N PRO A 515 -24.60 -21.63 -11.92
CA PRO A 515 -25.84 -21.03 -12.38
C PRO A 515 -25.79 -19.50 -12.41
N LEU A 516 -25.05 -18.88 -11.52
CA LEU A 516 -24.88 -17.41 -11.49
C LEU A 516 -24.05 -16.92 -12.69
N ALA A 517 -23.02 -17.66 -13.08
CA ALA A 517 -22.23 -17.35 -14.27
C ALA A 517 -23.07 -17.52 -15.55
N ARG A 518 -23.89 -18.55 -15.65
CA ARG A 518 -24.81 -18.76 -16.78
C ARG A 518 -25.89 -17.68 -16.87
N ALA A 519 -26.42 -17.24 -15.73
CA ALA A 519 -27.36 -16.12 -15.65
C ALA A 519 -26.70 -14.75 -15.88
N ARG A 520 -25.39 -14.72 -16.11
CA ARG A 520 -24.59 -13.49 -16.23
C ARG A 520 -24.72 -12.55 -15.04
N THR A 521 -24.98 -13.10 -13.85
CA THR A 521 -24.93 -12.36 -12.58
C THR A 521 -23.46 -12.04 -12.23
N ILE A 522 -22.55 -12.93 -12.60
CA ILE A 522 -21.10 -12.75 -12.58
C ILE A 522 -20.54 -12.98 -13.99
N ASP A 523 -19.40 -12.38 -14.30
CA ASP A 523 -18.74 -12.58 -15.61
C ASP A 523 -18.06 -13.94 -15.73
N GLY A 524 -17.96 -14.68 -14.64
CA GLY A 524 -17.42 -16.02 -14.55
C GLY A 524 -16.64 -16.26 -13.26
N TYR A 525 -16.06 -17.44 -13.14
CA TYR A 525 -15.23 -17.81 -11.99
C TYR A 525 -14.10 -18.73 -12.42
N ASP A 526 -13.05 -18.80 -11.59
CA ASP A 526 -11.92 -19.70 -11.77
C ASP A 526 -11.74 -20.52 -10.50
N SER A 527 -11.86 -21.86 -10.62
CA SER A 527 -11.81 -22.79 -9.50
C SER A 527 -11.05 -24.05 -9.86
N LEU A 528 -10.36 -24.61 -8.89
CA LEU A 528 -9.69 -25.90 -9.02
C LEU A 528 -10.69 -27.04 -9.29
N SER A 529 -11.93 -26.93 -8.83
CA SER A 529 -13.01 -27.93 -8.98
C SER A 529 -13.20 -28.45 -10.41
N THR A 530 -12.86 -27.63 -11.41
CA THR A 530 -13.00 -27.99 -12.81
C THR A 530 -11.85 -28.85 -13.33
N PHE A 531 -10.67 -28.76 -12.70
CA PHE A 531 -9.47 -29.48 -13.15
C PHE A 531 -9.11 -30.61 -12.20
N LEU A 532 -9.34 -30.41 -10.90
CA LEU A 532 -8.91 -31.33 -9.88
C LEU A 532 -9.86 -31.25 -8.66
N PRO A 533 -11.11 -31.72 -8.79
CA PRO A 533 -12.03 -31.75 -7.66
C PRO A 533 -11.50 -32.64 -6.53
N SER A 534 -12.03 -32.49 -5.33
CA SER A 534 -11.71 -33.35 -4.18
C SER A 534 -12.06 -34.80 -4.45
N GLU A 535 -11.47 -35.73 -3.71
CA GLU A 535 -11.82 -37.14 -3.84
C GLU A 535 -13.30 -37.41 -3.53
N GLU A 536 -13.85 -36.73 -2.52
CA GLU A 536 -15.27 -36.84 -2.16
C GLU A 536 -16.16 -36.39 -3.30
N THR A 537 -15.85 -35.22 -3.90
CA THR A 537 -16.61 -34.70 -5.05
C THR A 537 -16.51 -35.62 -6.27
N GLN A 538 -15.32 -36.17 -6.55
CA GLN A 538 -15.13 -37.11 -7.67
C GLN A 538 -15.96 -38.37 -7.47
N ARG A 539 -15.93 -38.96 -6.26
CA ARG A 539 -16.76 -40.14 -5.94
C ARG A 539 -18.22 -39.84 -6.08
N ALA A 540 -18.71 -38.70 -5.59
CA ALA A 540 -20.12 -38.33 -5.73
C ALA A 540 -20.53 -38.17 -7.21
N ARG A 541 -19.65 -37.55 -8.02
CA ARG A 541 -19.89 -37.34 -9.46
C ARG A 541 -19.83 -38.66 -10.25
N LEU A 542 -18.91 -39.58 -9.91
CA LEU A 542 -18.86 -40.91 -10.49
C LEU A 542 -20.08 -41.78 -10.12
N ALA A 543 -20.64 -41.62 -8.94
CA ALA A 543 -21.90 -42.30 -8.55
C ALA A 543 -23.07 -41.84 -9.46
N VAL A 544 -23.13 -40.59 -9.93
CA VAL A 544 -24.09 -40.14 -10.92
C VAL A 544 -23.90 -40.84 -12.28
N ARG A 545 -22.64 -41.05 -12.70
CA ARG A 545 -22.33 -41.86 -13.89
C ARG A 545 -22.80 -43.30 -13.72
N ASP A 546 -22.51 -43.93 -12.59
CA ASP A 546 -22.82 -45.34 -12.33
C ASP A 546 -24.35 -45.59 -12.35
N ALA A 547 -25.15 -44.59 -11.92
CA ALA A 547 -26.58 -44.60 -12.03
C ALA A 547 -27.12 -44.66 -13.50
N LEU A 548 -26.28 -44.33 -14.49
CA LEU A 548 -26.66 -44.39 -15.92
C LEU A 548 -26.48 -45.79 -16.50
N ASP A 549 -25.92 -46.75 -15.76
CA ASP A 549 -25.68 -48.14 -16.18
C ASP A 549 -24.95 -48.21 -17.55
N LEU A 550 -23.73 -47.68 -17.60
CA LEU A 550 -22.90 -47.71 -18.83
C LEU A 550 -22.64 -49.13 -19.34
N PRO A 551 -22.44 -50.17 -18.50
CA PRO A 551 -22.28 -51.52 -18.98
C PRO A 551 -23.43 -52.02 -19.88
N SER A 552 -24.71 -51.70 -19.54
CA SER A 552 -25.86 -52.02 -20.37
C SER A 552 -25.85 -51.32 -21.72
N ARG A 553 -25.17 -50.13 -21.82
CA ARG A 553 -25.08 -49.32 -23.04
C ARG A 553 -23.90 -49.67 -23.95
N ARG A 554 -23.04 -50.59 -23.53
CA ARG A 554 -21.87 -51.05 -24.32
C ARG A 554 -22.30 -51.58 -25.73
N SER A 555 -23.32 -52.43 -25.81
CA SER A 555 -23.84 -52.93 -27.09
C SER A 555 -24.38 -51.85 -28.01
N THR A 556 -24.98 -50.81 -27.43
CA THR A 556 -25.45 -49.62 -28.17
C THR A 556 -24.27 -48.85 -28.75
N LEU A 557 -23.20 -48.66 -27.97
CA LEU A 557 -21.96 -48.00 -28.42
C LEU A 557 -21.29 -48.80 -29.54
N GLU A 558 -21.18 -50.13 -29.39
CA GLU A 558 -20.61 -51.01 -30.39
C GLU A 558 -21.37 -50.92 -31.72
N SER A 559 -22.71 -50.95 -31.66
CA SER A 559 -23.57 -50.80 -32.84
C SER A 559 -23.39 -49.42 -33.50
N ALA A 560 -23.35 -48.34 -32.71
CA ALA A 560 -23.17 -46.98 -33.18
C ALA A 560 -21.76 -46.76 -33.83
N LEU A 561 -20.68 -47.36 -33.28
CA LEU A 561 -19.35 -47.35 -33.84
C LEU A 561 -19.32 -48.05 -35.22
N ARG A 562 -19.92 -49.25 -35.32
CA ARG A 562 -20.03 -50.02 -36.54
C ARG A 562 -20.84 -49.28 -37.62
N GLU A 563 -22.00 -48.71 -37.25
CA GLU A 563 -22.82 -47.90 -38.13
C GLU A 563 -22.08 -46.66 -38.66
N SER A 564 -21.21 -46.05 -37.83
CA SER A 564 -20.47 -44.85 -38.16
C SER A 564 -19.14 -45.15 -38.90
N GLY A 565 -18.82 -46.43 -39.10
CA GLY A 565 -17.63 -46.88 -39.87
C GLY A 565 -16.31 -46.80 -39.12
N PHE A 566 -16.33 -46.85 -37.76
CA PHE A 566 -15.16 -46.95 -36.93
C PHE A 566 -14.68 -48.37 -36.80
N ASP A 567 -13.34 -48.54 -36.72
CA ASP A 567 -12.70 -49.81 -36.42
C ASP A 567 -12.93 -50.15 -34.92
N LEU A 568 -13.58 -51.31 -34.68
CA LEU A 568 -13.87 -51.74 -33.32
C LEU A 568 -12.62 -52.13 -32.50
N ASP A 569 -11.62 -52.67 -33.20
CA ASP A 569 -10.36 -53.06 -32.54
C ASP A 569 -9.59 -51.79 -32.09
N ALA A 570 -9.59 -50.75 -32.93
CA ALA A 570 -9.02 -49.46 -32.54
C ALA A 570 -9.77 -48.82 -31.37
N CYS A 571 -11.08 -48.99 -31.28
CA CYS A 571 -11.94 -48.48 -30.22
C CYS A 571 -12.15 -49.44 -29.01
N ALA A 572 -11.39 -50.55 -28.96
CA ALA A 572 -11.56 -51.58 -27.93
C ALA A 572 -11.43 -51.02 -26.51
N GLY A 573 -10.51 -50.06 -26.26
CA GLY A 573 -10.38 -49.38 -24.97
C GLY A 573 -11.62 -48.62 -24.54
N ALA A 574 -12.30 -47.94 -25.45
CA ALA A 574 -13.56 -47.23 -25.16
C ALA A 574 -14.70 -48.20 -24.85
N LEU A 575 -14.78 -49.31 -25.56
CA LEU A 575 -15.75 -50.37 -25.29
C LEU A 575 -15.52 -51.09 -23.97
N ASP A 576 -14.28 -51.28 -23.58
CA ASP A 576 -13.92 -51.83 -22.28
C ASP A 576 -14.19 -50.87 -21.15
N ALA A 577 -13.92 -49.58 -21.29
CA ALA A 577 -14.28 -48.54 -20.33
C ALA A 577 -15.81 -48.46 -20.08
N PHE A 578 -16.64 -48.71 -21.09
CA PHE A 578 -18.11 -48.79 -20.90
C PHE A 578 -18.50 -50.10 -20.21
N ALA A 579 -17.80 -51.22 -20.47
CA ALA A 579 -18.08 -52.48 -19.83
C ALA A 579 -17.65 -52.48 -18.34
N HIS A 580 -16.51 -51.85 -18.06
CA HIS A 580 -15.86 -51.82 -16.77
C HIS A 580 -15.44 -50.40 -16.38
N PRO A 581 -16.40 -49.49 -16.12
CA PRO A 581 -16.09 -48.11 -15.76
C PRO A 581 -15.20 -48.04 -14.54
N SER A 582 -14.14 -47.25 -14.61
CA SER A 582 -13.17 -47.12 -13.51
C SER A 582 -13.86 -46.53 -12.26
N ALA A 583 -13.76 -47.24 -11.13
CA ALA A 583 -14.29 -46.79 -9.85
C ALA A 583 -13.32 -45.89 -9.09
N ARG A 584 -12.09 -45.69 -9.61
CA ARG A 584 -11.07 -44.90 -8.92
C ARG A 584 -11.15 -43.44 -9.27
N ALA A 585 -11.22 -42.63 -8.21
CA ALA A 585 -10.93 -41.19 -8.34
C ALA A 585 -9.47 -40.97 -8.78
N PHE A 586 -9.24 -39.88 -9.49
CA PHE A 586 -7.87 -39.50 -9.88
C PHE A 586 -6.98 -39.28 -8.65
N ALA A 587 -5.72 -39.60 -8.80
CA ALA A 587 -4.71 -39.38 -7.80
C ALA A 587 -4.53 -37.90 -7.43
N PRO A 588 -4.00 -37.62 -6.23
CA PRO A 588 -3.80 -36.24 -5.76
C PRO A 588 -2.85 -35.41 -6.63
N PRO A 589 -2.81 -34.09 -6.46
CA PRO A 589 -2.13 -33.11 -7.37
C PRO A 589 -0.68 -33.45 -7.76
N GLY A 590 0.07 -34.14 -6.93
CA GLY A 590 1.44 -34.55 -7.21
C GLY A 590 1.59 -35.60 -8.33
N ALA A 591 0.51 -36.26 -8.74
CA ALA A 591 0.52 -37.25 -9.78
C ALA A 591 0.23 -36.67 -11.20
N LEU A 592 -0.18 -35.42 -11.29
CA LEU A 592 -0.54 -34.77 -12.56
C LEU A 592 0.66 -34.20 -13.34
N GLY A 593 1.88 -34.49 -12.88
CA GLY A 593 3.10 -34.02 -13.51
C GLY A 593 3.33 -32.51 -13.36
N THR A 594 4.46 -32.05 -13.91
CA THR A 594 4.88 -30.63 -13.83
C THR A 594 3.96 -29.67 -14.59
N THR A 595 3.22 -30.17 -15.57
CA THR A 595 2.39 -29.36 -16.51
C THR A 595 1.17 -28.69 -15.82
N LEU A 596 0.63 -29.29 -14.76
CA LEU A 596 -0.50 -28.73 -14.01
C LEU A 596 -0.14 -28.21 -12.61
N SER A 597 1.13 -28.26 -12.24
CA SER A 597 1.60 -27.80 -10.91
C SER A 597 1.32 -26.32 -10.69
N TRP A 598 1.41 -25.49 -11.71
CA TRP A 598 1.13 -24.06 -11.65
C TRP A 598 -0.36 -23.79 -11.34
N LEU A 599 -1.25 -24.60 -11.91
CA LEU A 599 -2.69 -24.45 -11.68
C LEU A 599 -3.05 -24.79 -10.24
N THR A 600 -2.51 -25.90 -9.71
CA THR A 600 -2.69 -26.26 -8.31
C THR A 600 -2.06 -25.21 -7.40
N ALA A 601 -0.89 -24.69 -7.74
CA ALA A 601 -0.21 -23.66 -6.98
C ALA A 601 -0.98 -22.32 -6.92
N ARG A 602 -1.77 -22.01 -7.96
CA ARG A 602 -2.64 -20.83 -7.99
C ARG A 602 -3.83 -20.96 -7.04
N HIS A 603 -4.34 -22.18 -6.87
CA HIS A 603 -5.56 -22.43 -6.12
C HIS A 603 -5.35 -23.02 -4.73
N VAL A 604 -4.24 -23.71 -4.48
CA VAL A 604 -3.97 -24.39 -3.22
C VAL A 604 -2.71 -23.88 -2.56
N ALA A 605 -2.82 -23.50 -1.30
CA ALA A 605 -1.70 -23.15 -0.45
C ALA A 605 -1.89 -23.73 0.94
N LYS A 606 -0.83 -23.70 1.75
CA LYS A 606 -0.87 -24.10 3.17
C LYS A 606 -0.30 -23.01 4.04
N ASP A 607 -0.92 -22.80 5.18
CA ASP A 607 -0.38 -21.97 6.25
C ASP A 607 -0.37 -22.73 7.58
N ALA A 608 -0.03 -22.05 8.67
CA ALA A 608 0.00 -22.64 10.00
C ALA A 608 -1.38 -23.15 10.51
N ARG A 609 -2.48 -22.75 9.85
CA ARG A 609 -3.86 -23.12 10.21
C ARG A 609 -4.41 -24.26 9.36
N GLY A 610 -3.71 -24.67 8.29
CA GLY A 610 -4.12 -25.75 7.40
C GLY A 610 -4.04 -25.40 5.93
N ALA A 611 -4.78 -26.12 5.10
CA ALA A 611 -4.89 -25.89 3.68
C ALA A 611 -5.87 -24.75 3.37
N ILE A 612 -5.57 -23.99 2.33
CA ILE A 612 -6.36 -22.89 1.81
C ILE A 612 -6.61 -23.16 0.33
N VAL A 613 -7.87 -23.17 -0.08
CA VAL A 613 -8.25 -23.27 -1.49
C VAL A 613 -8.90 -21.95 -1.91
N ALA A 614 -8.32 -21.33 -2.94
CA ALA A 614 -8.81 -20.08 -3.49
C ALA A 614 -9.68 -20.32 -4.73
N THR A 615 -10.87 -19.74 -4.74
CA THR A 615 -11.74 -19.61 -5.90
C THR A 615 -11.83 -18.13 -6.28
N TYR A 616 -11.60 -17.81 -7.54
CA TYR A 616 -11.60 -16.45 -8.05
C TYR A 616 -12.90 -16.17 -8.78
N VAL A 617 -13.67 -15.17 -8.35
CA VAL A 617 -14.94 -14.77 -8.95
C VAL A 617 -14.71 -13.46 -9.71
N ARG A 618 -15.05 -13.46 -11.00
CA ARG A 618 -14.97 -12.26 -11.83
C ARG A 618 -16.10 -11.30 -11.52
N PRO A 619 -15.95 -10.00 -11.84
CA PRO A 619 -16.80 -8.94 -11.30
C PRO A 619 -18.28 -9.22 -11.32
N VAL A 620 -18.93 -8.85 -10.24
CA VAL A 620 -20.38 -8.79 -10.08
C VAL A 620 -20.88 -7.53 -10.79
N ARG A 621 -21.97 -7.65 -11.54
CA ARG A 621 -22.42 -6.56 -12.42
C ARG A 621 -23.16 -5.44 -11.70
N THR A 622 -23.91 -5.77 -10.66
CA THR A 622 -24.70 -4.79 -9.91
C THR A 622 -24.60 -5.01 -8.40
N PRO A 623 -24.85 -3.98 -7.56
CA PRO A 623 -24.86 -4.15 -6.11
C PRO A 623 -25.89 -5.15 -5.58
N SER A 624 -27.02 -5.34 -6.30
CA SER A 624 -28.02 -6.37 -5.94
C SER A 624 -27.51 -7.78 -6.21
N ASP A 625 -26.67 -7.94 -7.23
CA ASP A 625 -26.03 -9.21 -7.56
C ASP A 625 -24.97 -9.57 -6.54
N ASP A 626 -24.26 -8.56 -5.96
CA ASP A 626 -23.30 -8.75 -4.88
C ASP A 626 -23.90 -9.54 -3.71
N ALA A 627 -25.05 -9.13 -3.20
CA ALA A 627 -25.72 -9.81 -2.10
C ALA A 627 -26.13 -11.26 -2.46
N ARG A 628 -26.57 -11.50 -3.70
CA ARG A 628 -26.94 -12.84 -4.18
C ARG A 628 -25.75 -13.76 -4.29
N VAL A 629 -24.63 -13.27 -4.83
CA VAL A 629 -23.39 -14.04 -4.98
C VAL A 629 -22.81 -14.38 -3.61
N ARG A 630 -22.75 -13.40 -2.69
CA ARG A 630 -22.30 -13.65 -1.30
C ARG A 630 -23.18 -14.68 -0.60
N ALA A 631 -24.49 -14.55 -0.72
CA ALA A 631 -25.43 -15.50 -0.12
C ALA A 631 -25.24 -16.92 -0.68
N ALA A 632 -25.02 -17.08 -1.99
CA ALA A 632 -24.77 -18.38 -2.61
C ALA A 632 -23.46 -19.01 -2.14
N ILE A 633 -22.39 -18.23 -2.04
CA ILE A 633 -21.09 -18.69 -1.53
C ILE A 633 -21.20 -19.13 -0.08
N LEU A 634 -21.81 -18.32 0.78
CA LEU A 634 -21.94 -18.61 2.21
C LEU A 634 -22.94 -19.73 2.49
N ALA A 635 -23.91 -19.97 1.61
CA ALA A 635 -24.79 -21.13 1.70
C ALA A 635 -24.06 -22.43 1.34
N ALA A 636 -23.12 -22.39 0.40
CA ALA A 636 -22.30 -23.54 0.02
C ALA A 636 -21.18 -23.83 1.02
N ASP A 637 -20.52 -22.79 1.56
CA ASP A 637 -19.51 -22.90 2.62
C ASP A 637 -19.68 -21.75 3.62
N PRO A 638 -20.35 -21.95 4.77
CA PRO A 638 -20.52 -20.94 5.81
C PRO A 638 -19.19 -20.45 6.41
N GLY A 639 -18.11 -21.18 6.24
CA GLY A 639 -16.77 -20.83 6.70
C GLY A 639 -15.91 -20.11 5.66
N ALA A 640 -16.45 -19.87 4.46
CA ALA A 640 -15.70 -19.19 3.40
C ALA A 640 -15.43 -17.72 3.74
N ALA A 641 -14.20 -17.31 3.51
CA ALA A 641 -13.83 -15.89 3.61
C ALA A 641 -13.83 -15.27 2.21
N ILE A 642 -14.63 -14.22 2.03
CA ILE A 642 -14.79 -13.52 0.76
C ILE A 642 -13.99 -12.22 0.85
N THR A 643 -13.01 -12.04 -0.04
CA THR A 643 -12.17 -10.86 -0.10
C THR A 643 -11.94 -10.41 -1.55
N GLY A 644 -11.25 -9.29 -1.73
CA GLY A 644 -10.95 -8.73 -3.05
C GLY A 644 -10.59 -7.26 -2.91
N PHE A 645 -10.14 -6.65 -3.98
CA PHE A 645 -9.69 -5.26 -3.93
C PHE A 645 -10.80 -4.27 -3.53
N GLU A 646 -12.04 -4.47 -3.96
CA GLU A 646 -13.17 -3.61 -3.58
C GLU A 646 -13.58 -3.81 -2.11
N ALA A 647 -13.55 -5.05 -1.62
CA ALA A 647 -13.83 -5.35 -0.22
C ALA A 647 -12.80 -4.70 0.71
N ILE A 648 -11.53 -4.63 0.25
CA ILE A 648 -10.47 -3.95 1.00
C ILE A 648 -10.71 -2.46 1.07
N ASP A 649 -11.09 -1.82 -0.03
CA ASP A 649 -11.31 -0.38 -0.05
C ASP A 649 -12.44 0.00 0.92
N ALA A 650 -13.50 -0.79 0.96
CA ALA A 650 -14.58 -0.62 1.93
C ALA A 650 -14.10 -0.85 3.38
N ALA A 651 -13.32 -1.93 3.62
CA ALA A 651 -12.79 -2.24 4.94
C ALA A 651 -11.78 -1.18 5.42
N LEU A 652 -10.89 -0.72 4.54
CA LEU A 652 -9.95 0.36 4.84
C LEU A 652 -10.68 1.67 5.16
N ARG A 653 -11.69 2.04 4.37
CA ARG A 653 -12.51 3.23 4.67
C ARG A 653 -13.21 3.14 6.03
N ALA A 654 -13.73 1.98 6.37
CA ALA A 654 -14.40 1.75 7.66
C ALA A 654 -13.40 1.84 8.84
N VAL A 655 -12.24 1.20 8.71
CA VAL A 655 -11.19 1.25 9.74
C VAL A 655 -10.64 2.66 9.87
N LEU A 656 -10.34 3.32 8.76
CA LEU A 656 -9.82 4.70 8.76
C LEU A 656 -10.82 5.69 9.34
N GLY A 657 -12.11 5.58 8.98
CA GLY A 657 -13.14 6.45 9.55
C GLY A 657 -13.25 6.33 11.07
N ARG A 658 -13.16 5.12 11.61
CA ARG A 658 -13.16 4.86 13.05
C ARG A 658 -11.85 5.31 13.71
N ASP A 659 -10.73 4.92 13.13
CA ASP A 659 -9.40 5.17 13.70
C ASP A 659 -9.06 6.65 13.66
N LEU A 660 -9.46 7.38 12.62
CA LEU A 660 -9.26 8.81 12.52
C LEU A 660 -9.93 9.56 13.68
N VAL A 661 -11.19 9.20 13.98
CA VAL A 661 -11.92 9.80 15.12
C VAL A 661 -11.23 9.45 16.44
N LEU A 662 -10.84 8.18 16.63
CA LEU A 662 -10.17 7.72 17.84
C LEU A 662 -8.80 8.39 18.01
N VAL A 663 -7.95 8.31 17.00
CA VAL A 663 -6.60 8.88 17.02
C VAL A 663 -6.66 10.40 17.17
N GLY A 664 -7.56 11.07 16.44
CA GLY A 664 -7.76 12.51 16.55
C GLY A 664 -8.25 12.93 17.95
N ALA A 665 -9.19 12.20 18.53
CA ALA A 665 -9.67 12.47 19.90
C ALA A 665 -8.57 12.23 20.95
N VAL A 666 -7.81 11.13 20.82
CA VAL A 666 -6.68 10.83 21.71
C VAL A 666 -5.58 11.88 21.55
N ALA A 667 -5.22 12.26 20.31
CA ALA A 667 -4.25 13.32 20.05
C ALA A 667 -4.68 14.63 20.70
N LEU A 668 -5.92 15.06 20.46
CA LEU A 668 -6.48 16.29 21.04
C LEU A 668 -6.47 16.25 22.57
N LEU A 669 -6.86 15.13 23.17
CA LEU A 669 -6.84 14.95 24.64
C LEU A 669 -5.41 15.05 25.19
N LEU A 670 -4.49 14.30 24.60
CA LEU A 670 -3.10 14.24 25.04
C LEU A 670 -2.40 15.60 24.87
N VAL A 671 -2.60 16.25 23.72
CA VAL A 671 -2.08 17.58 23.45
C VAL A 671 -2.67 18.61 24.40
N THR A 672 -3.99 18.57 24.67
CA THR A 672 -4.65 19.46 25.65
C THR A 672 -4.06 19.27 27.04
N LEU A 673 -3.86 18.03 27.49
CA LEU A 673 -3.24 17.72 28.77
C LEU A 673 -1.80 18.23 28.84
N ALA A 674 -1.01 17.97 27.81
CA ALA A 674 0.38 18.43 27.72
C ALA A 674 0.46 19.96 27.75
N MET A 675 -0.38 20.65 26.98
CA MET A 675 -0.46 22.12 26.99
C MET A 675 -0.89 22.66 28.33
N ARG A 676 -1.84 22.01 29.02
CA ARG A 676 -2.28 22.39 30.36
C ARG A 676 -1.15 22.29 31.39
N LEU A 677 -0.33 21.23 31.27
CA LEU A 677 0.83 21.01 32.13
C LEU A 677 1.93 22.06 31.87
N VAL A 678 2.24 22.32 30.60
CA VAL A 678 3.27 23.25 30.17
C VAL A 678 2.91 24.71 30.47
N LEU A 679 1.73 25.16 30.05
CA LEU A 679 1.31 26.55 30.19
C LEU A 679 0.81 26.87 31.59
N ARG A 680 0.47 25.83 32.38
CA ARG A 680 -0.08 26.00 33.75
C ARG A 680 -1.27 26.99 33.86
N SER A 681 -1.98 27.18 32.74
CA SER A 681 -3.10 28.11 32.63
C SER A 681 -4.15 27.55 31.68
N VAL A 682 -5.39 27.37 32.15
CA VAL A 682 -6.50 26.88 31.33
C VAL A 682 -6.82 27.86 30.19
N ARG A 683 -6.82 29.18 30.50
CA ARG A 683 -7.13 30.22 29.51
C ARG A 683 -6.14 30.18 28.32
N ARG A 684 -4.84 30.06 28.61
CA ARG A 684 -3.80 29.99 27.57
C ARG A 684 -3.84 28.69 26.80
N ALA A 685 -4.12 27.56 27.44
CA ALA A 685 -4.33 26.28 26.75
C ALA A 685 -5.53 26.39 25.81
N PHE A 686 -6.60 27.04 26.22
CA PHE A 686 -7.77 27.27 25.34
C PHE A 686 -7.41 28.14 24.11
N VAL A 687 -6.58 29.19 24.29
CA VAL A 687 -6.11 29.99 23.14
C VAL A 687 -5.31 29.14 22.15
N ALA A 688 -4.42 28.29 22.65
CA ALA A 688 -3.66 27.37 21.76
C ALA A 688 -4.56 26.35 21.05
N LEU A 689 -5.60 25.84 21.71
CA LEU A 689 -6.60 24.97 21.06
C LEU A 689 -7.44 25.71 20.02
N ALA A 690 -7.73 27.01 20.27
CA ALA A 690 -8.42 27.81 19.27
C ALA A 690 -7.60 28.05 18.00
N THR A 691 -6.26 28.21 18.11
CA THR A 691 -5.38 28.27 16.93
C THR A 691 -5.43 26.96 16.14
N LEU A 692 -5.36 25.83 16.83
CA LEU A 692 -5.45 24.50 16.23
C LEU A 692 -6.79 24.26 15.52
N ALA A 693 -7.91 24.70 16.12
CA ALA A 693 -9.23 24.59 15.50
C ALA A 693 -9.33 25.42 14.20
N CYS A 694 -8.78 26.64 14.19
CA CYS A 694 -8.72 27.47 12.98
C CYS A 694 -7.87 26.84 11.88
N GLU A 695 -6.72 26.26 12.24
CA GLU A 695 -5.82 25.55 11.35
C GLU A 695 -6.48 24.33 10.70
N VAL A 696 -7.06 23.43 11.51
CA VAL A 696 -7.75 22.23 11.01
C VAL A 696 -8.89 22.59 10.06
N ALA A 697 -9.65 23.64 10.40
CA ALA A 697 -10.70 24.13 9.53
C ALA A 697 -10.13 24.69 8.19
N ALA A 698 -9.03 25.43 8.24
CA ALA A 698 -8.37 25.96 7.05
C ALA A 698 -7.85 24.83 6.15
N VAL A 699 -7.30 23.76 6.73
CA VAL A 699 -6.92 22.55 6.00
C VAL A 699 -8.12 21.93 5.31
N GLY A 700 -9.25 21.74 6.01
CA GLY A 700 -10.48 21.20 5.45
C GLY A 700 -11.01 22.04 4.27
N VAL A 701 -10.97 23.37 4.39
CA VAL A 701 -11.32 24.29 3.28
C VAL A 701 -10.36 24.11 2.09
N ALA A 702 -9.05 24.08 2.34
CA ALA A 702 -8.05 23.94 1.31
C ALA A 702 -8.18 22.59 0.55
N MET A 703 -8.41 21.50 1.25
CA MET A 703 -8.67 20.19 0.63
C MET A 703 -9.89 20.23 -0.29
N ASN A 704 -11.00 20.83 0.15
CA ASN A 704 -12.21 21.01 -0.67
C ASN A 704 -11.93 21.85 -1.93
N VAL A 705 -11.17 22.95 -1.80
CA VAL A 705 -10.82 23.85 -2.92
C VAL A 705 -9.88 23.16 -3.91
N LEU A 706 -8.91 22.40 -3.42
CA LEU A 706 -7.92 21.67 -4.23
C LEU A 706 -8.48 20.36 -4.81
N GLY A 707 -9.68 19.95 -4.42
CA GLY A 707 -10.27 18.69 -4.83
C GLY A 707 -9.56 17.45 -4.26
N ILE A 708 -8.84 17.61 -3.16
CA ILE A 708 -8.15 16.51 -2.47
C ILE A 708 -9.18 15.75 -1.63
N HIS A 709 -9.32 14.46 -1.91
CA HIS A 709 -10.18 13.58 -1.14
C HIS A 709 -9.42 13.04 0.07
N TRP A 710 -10.13 12.94 1.20
CA TRP A 710 -9.57 12.44 2.44
C TRP A 710 -9.19 10.95 2.34
N HIS A 711 -7.92 10.61 2.57
CA HIS A 711 -7.43 9.24 2.54
C HIS A 711 -6.42 8.94 3.67
N VAL A 712 -5.82 7.72 3.64
CA VAL A 712 -4.93 7.22 4.72
C VAL A 712 -3.79 8.18 5.04
N TYR A 713 -3.14 8.72 4.02
CA TYR A 713 -1.98 9.61 4.21
C TYR A 713 -2.38 10.96 4.78
N ASP A 714 -3.54 11.49 4.42
CA ASP A 714 -4.05 12.75 4.98
C ASP A 714 -4.45 12.58 6.45
N ALA A 715 -4.94 11.39 6.83
CA ALA A 715 -5.22 11.06 8.22
C ALA A 715 -3.97 11.12 9.10
N LEU A 716 -2.79 10.83 8.51
CA LEU A 716 -1.51 10.94 9.20
C LEU A 716 -1.06 12.40 9.41
N VAL A 717 -1.49 13.31 8.53
CA VAL A 717 -1.10 14.73 8.60
C VAL A 717 -1.66 15.39 9.86
N LEU A 718 -2.89 15.10 10.29
CA LEU A 718 -3.50 15.78 11.42
C LEU A 718 -2.71 15.67 12.73
N PRO A 719 -2.29 14.46 13.19
CA PRO A 719 -1.44 14.37 14.37
C PRO A 719 -0.07 15.03 14.20
N VAL A 720 0.47 15.02 12.96
CA VAL A 720 1.72 15.71 12.62
C VAL A 720 1.53 17.22 12.79
N LEU A 721 0.48 17.79 12.21
CA LEU A 721 0.16 19.20 12.31
C LEU A 721 -0.09 19.59 13.78
N PHE A 722 -0.80 18.76 14.55
CA PHE A 722 -1.02 19.00 15.99
C PHE A 722 0.30 19.05 16.77
N GLY A 723 1.30 18.25 16.38
CA GLY A 723 2.61 18.26 17.01
C GLY A 723 3.44 19.49 16.65
N VAL A 724 3.41 19.89 15.39
CA VAL A 724 4.29 20.93 14.81
C VAL A 724 3.77 22.33 15.09
N THR A 725 2.51 22.59 14.77
CA THR A 725 1.99 23.96 14.79
C THR A 725 1.61 24.45 16.19
N ILE A 726 1.38 23.50 17.12
CA ILE A 726 1.15 23.87 18.52
C ILE A 726 2.37 24.49 19.17
N ASP A 727 3.57 24.13 18.71
CA ASP A 727 4.82 24.69 19.19
C ASP A 727 4.93 26.17 18.91
N GLU A 728 4.46 26.63 17.75
CA GLU A 728 4.43 28.05 17.39
C GLU A 728 3.61 28.87 18.37
N SER A 729 2.40 28.39 18.71
CA SER A 729 1.54 29.02 19.72
C SER A 729 2.16 28.95 21.11
N MET A 730 2.82 27.84 21.45
CA MET A 730 3.46 27.63 22.75
C MET A 730 4.63 28.61 22.99
N PHE A 731 5.50 28.79 22.01
CA PHE A 731 6.62 29.74 22.13
C PHE A 731 6.13 31.17 22.32
N LEU A 732 5.11 31.59 21.57
CA LEU A 732 4.49 32.92 21.75
C LEU A 732 3.81 33.08 23.11
N LEU A 733 3.03 32.09 23.53
CA LEU A 733 2.33 32.11 24.82
C LEU A 733 3.30 32.04 26.01
N HIS A 734 4.41 31.31 25.86
CA HIS A 734 5.45 31.24 26.89
C HIS A 734 6.17 32.59 27.04
N ALA A 735 6.60 33.18 25.93
CA ALA A 735 7.26 34.48 25.93
C ALA A 735 6.36 35.60 26.47
N ALA A 736 5.04 35.54 26.18
CA ALA A 736 4.02 36.47 26.69
C ALA A 736 3.74 36.30 28.21
N ARG A 737 4.31 35.30 28.87
CA ARG A 737 4.25 35.18 30.33
C ARG A 737 5.24 36.08 31.05
N GLU A 738 6.42 36.25 30.42
CA GLU A 738 7.54 36.98 31.03
C GLU A 738 7.63 38.42 30.54
N THR A 739 6.99 38.73 29.39
CA THR A 739 7.06 40.04 28.75
C THR A 739 5.66 40.47 28.24
N THR A 740 5.58 41.69 27.69
CA THR A 740 4.35 42.13 27.01
C THR A 740 4.16 41.36 25.70
N MET A 741 2.90 41.17 25.23
CA MET A 741 2.62 40.48 23.98
C MET A 741 3.33 41.14 22.78
N ARG A 742 3.45 42.47 22.76
CA ARG A 742 4.21 43.18 21.74
C ARG A 742 5.69 42.79 21.73
N ALA A 743 6.32 42.74 22.90
CA ALA A 743 7.72 42.33 23.02
C ALA A 743 7.92 40.85 22.65
N ALA A 744 6.98 39.99 23.07
CA ALA A 744 6.98 38.59 22.69
C ALA A 744 6.87 38.38 21.17
N LEU A 745 6.01 39.10 20.46
CA LEU A 745 5.88 39.08 19.01
C LEU A 745 7.14 39.57 18.30
N HIS A 746 7.79 40.64 18.78
CA HIS A 746 9.05 41.10 18.21
C HIS A 746 10.21 40.11 18.42
N ALA A 747 10.23 39.39 19.56
CA ALA A 747 11.26 38.41 19.88
C ALA A 747 11.06 37.07 19.18
N GLN A 748 9.82 36.54 19.21
CA GLN A 748 9.49 35.21 18.74
C GLN A 748 8.86 35.18 17.35
N GLY A 749 8.13 36.21 16.94
CA GLY A 749 7.43 36.24 15.65
C GLY A 749 8.31 35.88 14.45
N PRO A 750 9.51 36.52 14.27
CA PRO A 750 10.41 36.17 13.18
C PRO A 750 10.94 34.74 13.26
N LEU A 751 11.14 34.19 14.47
CA LEU A 751 11.63 32.84 14.68
C LEU A 751 10.55 31.82 14.33
N VAL A 752 9.34 31.99 14.84
CA VAL A 752 8.18 31.15 14.55
C VAL A 752 7.85 31.18 13.05
N THR A 753 7.94 32.34 12.39
CA THR A 753 7.76 32.42 10.93
C THR A 753 8.84 31.64 10.19
N ALA A 754 10.07 31.70 10.67
CA ALA A 754 11.18 30.96 10.05
C ALA A 754 10.99 29.46 10.16
N THR A 755 10.61 28.98 11.34
CA THR A 755 10.36 27.57 11.61
C THR A 755 9.20 27.06 10.75
N ALA A 756 8.08 27.75 10.77
CA ALA A 756 6.94 27.37 9.94
C ALA A 756 7.27 27.31 8.43
N LEU A 757 8.04 28.28 7.93
CA LEU A 757 8.43 28.27 6.51
C LEU A 757 9.39 27.13 6.17
N THR A 758 10.30 26.75 7.06
CA THR A 758 11.21 25.60 6.84
C THR A 758 10.43 24.30 6.83
N THR A 759 9.48 24.14 7.74
CA THR A 759 8.61 22.95 7.82
C THR A 759 7.63 22.88 6.65
N ALA A 760 7.00 24.00 6.29
CA ALA A 760 6.14 24.08 5.10
C ALA A 760 6.93 23.77 3.82
N ALA A 761 8.19 24.21 3.70
CA ALA A 761 9.07 23.88 2.59
C ALA A 761 9.39 22.37 2.52
N GLY A 762 9.56 21.74 3.69
CA GLY A 762 9.73 20.29 3.80
C GLY A 762 8.53 19.51 3.25
N PHE A 763 7.32 19.87 3.69
CA PHE A 763 6.09 19.28 3.15
C PHE A 763 5.88 19.60 1.68
N PHE A 764 6.14 20.83 1.26
CA PHE A 764 6.00 21.24 -0.14
C PHE A 764 6.90 20.44 -1.09
N ALA A 765 8.05 19.99 -0.64
CA ALA A 765 8.91 19.12 -1.43
C ALA A 765 8.25 17.79 -1.80
N LEU A 766 7.35 17.27 -0.95
CA LEU A 766 6.59 16.03 -1.22
C LEU A 766 5.56 16.20 -2.35
N VAL A 767 5.13 17.43 -2.66
CA VAL A 767 4.20 17.70 -3.77
C VAL A 767 4.77 17.26 -5.12
N PHE A 768 6.09 17.17 -5.23
CA PHE A 768 6.79 16.72 -6.44
C PHE A 768 6.97 15.20 -6.53
N CYS A 769 6.50 14.44 -5.53
CA CYS A 769 6.47 12.98 -5.58
C CYS A 769 5.48 12.49 -6.65
N ARG A 770 5.82 11.36 -7.26
CA ARG A 770 4.96 10.67 -8.22
C ARG A 770 3.88 9.83 -7.53
N PHE A 771 4.14 9.45 -6.29
CA PHE A 771 3.20 8.72 -5.47
C PHE A 771 2.12 9.67 -4.94
N ASP A 772 0.87 9.48 -5.38
CA ASP A 772 -0.25 10.41 -5.10
C ASP A 772 -0.44 10.63 -3.59
N GLY A 773 -0.36 9.58 -2.78
CA GLY A 773 -0.51 9.70 -1.32
C GLY A 773 0.53 10.60 -0.65
N LEU A 774 1.80 10.55 -1.10
CA LEU A 774 2.85 11.45 -0.59
C LEU A 774 2.67 12.88 -1.11
N ARG A 775 2.22 13.04 -2.36
CA ARG A 775 1.96 14.36 -2.94
C ARG A 775 0.84 15.08 -2.19
N ASP A 776 -0.26 14.39 -1.92
CA ASP A 776 -1.40 14.94 -1.21
C ASP A 776 -1.04 15.23 0.26
N LEU A 777 -0.31 14.31 0.94
CA LEU A 777 0.31 14.54 2.25
C LEU A 777 1.14 15.83 2.26
N GLY A 778 1.97 16.04 1.22
CA GLY A 778 2.80 17.22 1.09
C GLY A 778 2.01 18.51 0.92
N ALA A 779 0.97 18.48 0.07
CA ALA A 779 0.10 19.65 -0.17
C ALA A 779 -0.70 20.02 1.09
N VAL A 780 -1.33 19.04 1.73
CA VAL A 780 -2.13 19.24 2.95
C VAL A 780 -1.23 19.67 4.11
N GLY A 781 -0.05 19.05 4.27
CA GLY A 781 0.91 19.42 5.31
C GLY A 781 1.46 20.84 5.15
N ALA A 782 1.85 21.23 3.92
CA ALA A 782 2.35 22.57 3.65
C ALA A 782 1.29 23.65 3.93
N VAL A 783 0.05 23.42 3.47
CA VAL A 783 -1.08 24.33 3.75
C VAL A 783 -1.37 24.39 5.23
N GLY A 784 -1.36 23.23 5.93
CA GLY A 784 -1.60 23.16 7.37
C GLY A 784 -0.61 23.97 8.16
N VAL A 785 0.69 23.82 7.92
CA VAL A 785 1.74 24.59 8.60
C VAL A 785 1.59 26.10 8.36
N VAL A 786 1.30 26.51 7.12
CA VAL A 786 1.07 27.94 6.83
C VAL A 786 -0.19 28.45 7.53
N ALA A 787 -1.26 27.66 7.57
CA ALA A 787 -2.48 28.00 8.27
C ALA A 787 -2.26 28.06 9.79
N GLY A 788 -1.48 27.16 10.37
CA GLY A 788 -1.03 27.15 11.75
C GLY A 788 -0.25 28.41 12.11
N LEU A 789 0.74 28.78 11.30
CA LEU A 789 1.50 30.00 11.45
C LEU A 789 0.61 31.24 11.49
N VAL A 790 -0.28 31.39 10.48
CA VAL A 790 -1.21 32.53 10.41
C VAL A 790 -2.12 32.55 11.65
N SER A 791 -2.64 31.40 12.03
CA SER A 791 -3.49 31.25 13.22
C SER A 791 -2.71 31.62 14.50
N ALA A 792 -1.48 31.12 14.70
CA ALA A 792 -0.68 31.43 15.88
C ALA A 792 -0.33 32.92 15.97
N LEU A 793 0.11 33.53 14.85
CA LEU A 793 0.48 34.95 14.81
C LEU A 793 -0.71 35.92 14.97
N VAL A 794 -1.94 35.51 14.63
CA VAL A 794 -3.13 36.35 14.70
C VAL A 794 -3.99 36.04 15.91
N VAL A 795 -4.33 34.75 16.14
CA VAL A 795 -5.27 34.37 17.22
C VAL A 795 -4.65 34.56 18.60
N VAL A 796 -3.35 34.22 18.77
CA VAL A 796 -2.72 34.34 20.09
C VAL A 796 -2.69 35.79 20.58
N PRO A 797 -2.18 36.80 19.83
CA PRO A 797 -2.17 38.17 20.28
C PRO A 797 -3.57 38.77 20.37
N ALA A 798 -4.48 38.43 19.46
CA ALA A 798 -5.87 38.92 19.52
C ALA A 798 -6.64 38.42 20.77
N ALA A 799 -6.53 37.11 21.06
CA ALA A 799 -7.17 36.50 22.21
C ALA A 799 -6.63 37.07 23.55
N LEU A 800 -5.30 37.22 23.67
CA LEU A 800 -4.66 37.79 24.84
C LEU A 800 -5.06 39.28 25.04
N CYS A 801 -5.14 40.07 23.96
CA CYS A 801 -5.60 41.46 24.01
C CYS A 801 -7.05 41.56 24.59
N ILE A 802 -7.92 40.61 24.23
CA ILE A 802 -9.30 40.59 24.78
C ILE A 802 -9.32 40.14 26.23
N ILE A 803 -8.59 39.07 26.59
CA ILE A 803 -8.54 38.47 27.92
C ILE A 803 -7.92 39.45 28.95
N GLU A 804 -6.72 39.97 28.64
CA GLU A 804 -6.02 40.89 29.55
C GLU A 804 -6.67 42.27 29.64
N GLY A 805 -7.31 42.71 28.57
CA GLY A 805 -8.12 43.91 28.60
C GLY A 805 -9.41 43.79 29.44
N ALA A 806 -9.92 42.57 29.68
CA ALA A 806 -11.04 42.31 30.54
C ALA A 806 -10.63 42.36 32.03
N ASP A 807 -9.46 41.86 32.37
CA ASP A 807 -8.92 41.87 33.72
C ASP A 807 -8.64 43.32 34.21
N LYS A 808 -8.11 44.23 33.37
CA LYS A 808 -7.93 45.64 33.69
C LYS A 808 -9.26 46.41 33.84
N GLY A 809 -10.34 45.92 33.23
CA GLY A 809 -11.68 46.50 33.41
C GLY A 809 -12.38 46.05 34.68
N SER A 810 -12.00 44.89 35.25
CA SER A 810 -12.57 44.38 36.51
C SER A 810 -11.93 45.02 37.74
N ASP A 811 -10.63 45.31 37.70
CA ASP A 811 -9.92 45.98 38.78
C ASP A 811 -10.36 47.47 38.99
N LYS A 812 -10.83 48.10 37.90
CA LYS A 812 -11.41 49.45 38.02
C LYS A 812 -12.83 49.49 38.61
N ARG A 813 -13.55 48.37 38.69
CA ARG A 813 -14.88 48.29 39.30
C ARG A 813 -14.87 47.94 40.79
N THR A 814 -13.74 47.52 41.34
CA THR A 814 -13.58 47.24 42.79
C THR A 814 -12.92 48.34 43.56
N SER A 815 -12.57 49.47 42.92
CA SER A 815 -11.96 50.66 43.53
C SER A 815 -12.83 51.87 43.34
N VAL A 816 -14.19 51.75 43.48
CA VAL A 816 -15.11 52.86 43.67
C VAL A 816 -16.01 52.52 44.88
#